data_502e3102e849dac7b9d90f8cc9d8ad93
#
_entry.id   502e3102e849dac7b9d90f8cc9d8ad93
#
_cell.length_a   1.000
_cell.length_b   1.000
_cell.length_c   1.000
_cell.angle_alpha   90.00
_cell.angle_beta   90.00
_cell.angle_gamma   90.00
#
_symmetry.space_group_name_H-M   'P 1'
#
loop_
_entity.id
_entity.type
_entity.pdbx_description
1 polymer ?
#
loop_
_entity_poly.entity_id
_entity_poly.type
_entity_poly.pdbx_seq_one_letter_code
_entity_poly.pdbx_strand_id
1 'polypeptide(L)'
;MESKVFISHASKDKPIADAICEQLESEGIKCWIAPRDIEAGSDWTEGIIRGIDSCRVFVLVFSESANASEHVRREVAKAVSLGLAVIPFRTEEVNPSSSLSYFLGTVHWLDAITPPLAKHLKALTERVRQMLAISQQSAAKESQEKPRTPGTFPFGLAKRTRWLLVVVLLGAATAIAFWFVYQRSPGSVAEASLRSIAVLPFENISANKDDIYFADGVQDEILNSLAKIAQLKVISRTSVMQYRADAKRDLRQIASALGVASVLEGTVRREGSHVRVSTELVDARNDHTVWADSFDRDLTDIFAIQSEVAQKIARKLTTTLSPEEKKVIEQKPTDNLAAYDLYLKAREFITGADIALASGNFEKPLTNAIGLLEQAVRLDPKFALAYCSAAHAHDLLYITYDPTAERRSRGDTAIANALRLKPDLPEAHLNYAYHLYFCYRDYERAQVQLEMAKPGLPNNTDAIELPALMDRRQGRFEKAAREFNDALTLDPVNPSPISDLGYTLYATRQFEAAGQIYDRLVNLVPDQPILKVQRAWLIEFMRTGDDTTVRSALTELPAATATDRGPLSLEVNLALHDHDWERTKQLLEQFKGSDIGGEDDCNFGYATVPVPAGCYSILLSRLQGDHPDTNSSFAQAREQLNQRVRASPGNALMLSALAIVDALLAHKQEAVKEAQRAVEMLPASKDAMDGPGVLANLAVVYAWTDQPDLAFDQLAVLTKTPLGIYYGQLKADQLWTPIRQDPRFQKMLADLAPRE
;
A
#
# COMPACT_ATOMS: atom_id res chain seq x y z
N MET A 1 -13.68 37.86 7.69
CA MET A 1 -12.47 37.95 8.55
C MET A 1 -12.30 36.60 9.21
N GLU A 2 -11.23 35.91 8.94
CA GLU A 2 -10.98 34.54 9.41
C GLU A 2 -10.74 34.49 10.92
N SER A 3 -11.41 33.54 11.61
CA SER A 3 -11.14 33.20 13.00
C SER A 3 -9.74 32.56 13.10
N LYS A 4 -9.01 32.77 14.20
CA LYS A 4 -7.64 32.30 14.36
C LYS A 4 -7.54 31.07 15.28
N VAL A 5 -8.52 30.93 16.20
CA VAL A 5 -8.53 29.90 17.24
C VAL A 5 -9.86 29.18 17.22
N PHE A 6 -9.84 27.84 17.19
CA PHE A 6 -11.01 27.00 17.41
C PHE A 6 -11.06 26.54 18.87
N ILE A 7 -12.21 26.62 19.52
CA ILE A 7 -12.39 26.17 20.91
C ILE A 7 -13.34 24.97 20.95
N SER A 8 -12.75 23.79 21.19
CA SER A 8 -13.48 22.53 21.34
C SER A 8 -13.84 22.28 22.81
N HIS A 9 -15.07 21.91 23.09
CA HIS A 9 -15.55 21.65 24.44
C HIS A 9 -16.75 20.70 24.45
N ALA A 10 -16.96 19.99 25.56
CA ALA A 10 -18.20 19.28 25.81
C ALA A 10 -19.29 20.27 26.29
N SER A 11 -20.56 19.92 26.16
CA SER A 11 -21.69 20.81 26.52
C SER A 11 -21.65 21.30 27.96
N LYS A 12 -21.13 20.48 28.89
CA LYS A 12 -20.98 20.87 30.30
C LYS A 12 -19.85 21.88 30.53
N ASP A 13 -18.86 21.91 29.66
CA ASP A 13 -17.68 22.78 29.76
C ASP A 13 -17.89 24.15 29.11
N LYS A 14 -19.08 24.41 28.58
CA LYS A 14 -19.41 25.65 27.90
C LYS A 14 -19.06 26.92 28.67
N PRO A 15 -19.30 27.01 30.00
CA PRO A 15 -18.95 28.23 30.76
C PRO A 15 -17.44 28.52 30.74
N ILE A 16 -16.60 27.48 30.78
CA ILE A 16 -15.14 27.66 30.70
C ILE A 16 -14.70 28.01 29.27
N ALA A 17 -15.33 27.37 28.28
CA ALA A 17 -15.07 27.67 26.86
C ALA A 17 -15.46 29.10 26.49
N ASP A 18 -16.60 29.61 27.02
CA ASP A 18 -17.02 31.00 26.85
C ASP A 18 -16.02 31.96 27.51
N ALA A 19 -15.54 31.65 28.73
CA ALA A 19 -14.53 32.48 29.42
C ALA A 19 -13.18 32.53 28.67
N ILE A 20 -12.77 31.40 28.05
CA ILE A 20 -11.59 31.36 27.17
C ILE A 20 -11.81 32.25 25.95
N CYS A 21 -12.98 32.14 25.33
CA CYS A 21 -13.36 32.91 24.17
C CYS A 21 -13.32 34.41 24.46
N GLU A 22 -13.98 34.84 25.55
CA GLU A 22 -14.02 36.23 25.98
C GLU A 22 -12.62 36.80 26.28
N GLN A 23 -11.77 36.02 26.97
CA GLN A 23 -10.39 36.44 27.27
C GLN A 23 -9.56 36.60 26.00
N LEU A 24 -9.63 35.67 25.05
CA LEU A 24 -8.89 35.73 23.80
C LEU A 24 -9.37 36.88 22.90
N GLU A 25 -10.69 37.08 22.81
CA GLU A 25 -11.30 38.14 22.01
C GLU A 25 -11.03 39.54 22.60
N SER A 26 -10.99 39.68 23.92
CA SER A 26 -10.59 40.95 24.58
C SER A 26 -9.15 41.37 24.25
N GLU A 27 -8.31 40.38 23.93
CA GLU A 27 -6.92 40.56 23.52
C GLU A 27 -6.71 40.60 21.99
N GLY A 28 -7.80 40.73 21.22
CA GLY A 28 -7.80 40.86 19.76
C GLY A 28 -7.60 39.59 18.99
N ILE A 29 -7.73 38.42 19.62
CA ILE A 29 -7.60 37.12 18.98
C ILE A 29 -9.00 36.56 18.71
N LYS A 30 -9.42 36.50 17.44
CA LYS A 30 -10.74 35.98 17.04
C LYS A 30 -10.84 34.47 17.23
N CYS A 31 -11.91 34.06 17.89
CA CYS A 31 -12.23 32.68 18.17
C CYS A 31 -13.43 32.17 17.37
N TRP A 32 -13.43 30.86 17.14
CA TRP A 32 -14.59 30.13 16.66
C TRP A 32 -15.04 29.13 17.73
N ILE A 33 -16.31 29.17 18.08
CA ILE A 33 -16.89 28.31 19.13
C ILE A 33 -18.34 27.92 18.79
N ALA A 34 -18.70 26.63 18.91
CA ALA A 34 -20.07 26.16 18.75
C ALA A 34 -20.90 26.44 20.02
N PRO A 35 -22.20 26.73 19.88
CA PRO A 35 -22.98 26.92 18.66
C PRO A 35 -22.97 28.39 18.11
N ARG A 36 -22.24 29.30 18.76
CA ARG A 36 -22.25 30.74 18.44
C ARG A 36 -21.94 31.02 16.98
N ASP A 37 -20.95 30.34 16.42
CA ASP A 37 -20.39 30.66 15.10
C ASP A 37 -20.87 29.71 14.00
N ILE A 38 -21.87 28.86 14.28
CA ILE A 38 -22.57 28.05 13.28
C ILE A 38 -23.68 28.87 12.66
N GLU A 39 -23.69 28.99 11.32
CA GLU A 39 -24.74 29.71 10.59
C GLU A 39 -26.10 29.03 10.73
N ALA A 40 -27.12 29.80 11.05
CA ALA A 40 -28.48 29.28 11.18
C ALA A 40 -28.96 28.65 9.87
N GLY A 41 -29.38 27.36 9.93
CA GLY A 41 -29.85 26.60 8.78
C GLY A 41 -28.77 25.81 8.05
N SER A 42 -27.48 25.88 8.47
CA SER A 42 -26.42 25.02 7.95
C SER A 42 -26.40 23.68 8.67
N ASP A 43 -25.82 22.65 8.01
CA ASP A 43 -25.53 21.38 8.67
C ASP A 43 -24.54 21.58 9.81
N TRP A 44 -24.85 21.03 10.98
CA TRP A 44 -24.06 21.19 12.19
C TRP A 44 -22.63 20.65 12.03
N THR A 45 -22.49 19.49 11.40
CA THR A 45 -21.18 18.82 11.20
C THR A 45 -20.33 19.61 10.22
N GLU A 46 -20.94 20.08 9.12
CA GLU A 46 -20.27 20.90 8.11
C GLU A 46 -19.83 22.25 8.67
N GLY A 47 -20.65 22.87 9.55
CA GLY A 47 -20.30 24.11 10.26
C GLY A 47 -19.06 23.96 11.12
N ILE A 48 -18.96 22.88 11.90
CA ILE A 48 -17.80 22.58 12.72
C ILE A 48 -16.55 22.33 11.88
N ILE A 49 -16.65 21.52 10.82
CA ILE A 49 -15.52 21.22 9.92
C ILE A 49 -14.99 22.52 9.31
N ARG A 50 -15.83 23.37 8.77
CA ARG A 50 -15.44 24.69 8.22
C ARG A 50 -14.80 25.58 9.29
N GLY A 51 -15.31 25.53 10.54
CA GLY A 51 -14.75 26.25 11.68
C GLY A 51 -13.31 25.83 11.96
N ILE A 52 -13.04 24.51 12.02
CA ILE A 52 -11.70 23.96 12.24
C ILE A 52 -10.77 24.30 11.07
N ASP A 53 -11.22 24.11 9.81
CA ASP A 53 -10.45 24.39 8.59
C ASP A 53 -10.02 25.87 8.46
N SER A 54 -10.80 26.81 9.06
CA SER A 54 -10.51 28.26 9.03
C SER A 54 -9.55 28.73 10.12
N CYS A 55 -9.22 27.89 11.10
CA CYS A 55 -8.40 28.25 12.26
C CYS A 55 -6.95 27.79 12.11
N ARG A 56 -6.05 28.32 12.95
CA ARG A 56 -4.61 27.96 13.00
C ARG A 56 -4.21 27.32 14.30
N VAL A 57 -4.96 27.56 15.36
CA VAL A 57 -4.75 27.00 16.69
C VAL A 57 -6.04 26.34 17.16
N PHE A 58 -5.93 25.19 17.78
CA PHE A 58 -7.05 24.45 18.35
C PHE A 58 -6.87 24.36 19.86
N VAL A 59 -7.81 24.90 20.62
CA VAL A 59 -7.84 24.82 22.11
C VAL A 59 -8.88 23.80 22.49
N LEU A 60 -8.46 22.77 23.23
CA LEU A 60 -9.33 21.75 23.80
C LEU A 60 -9.58 22.02 25.26
N VAL A 61 -10.82 22.32 25.66
CA VAL A 61 -11.23 22.32 27.07
C VAL A 61 -11.36 20.87 27.51
N PHE A 62 -10.42 20.40 28.31
CA PHE A 62 -10.33 19.00 28.71
C PHE A 62 -10.84 18.76 30.11
N SER A 63 -11.93 18.02 30.22
CA SER A 63 -12.64 17.58 31.43
C SER A 63 -13.03 16.11 31.30
N GLU A 64 -13.63 15.52 32.34
CA GLU A 64 -14.23 14.18 32.24
C GLU A 64 -15.32 14.12 31.16
N SER A 65 -16.11 15.18 31.01
CA SER A 65 -17.15 15.28 29.98
C SER A 65 -16.59 15.36 28.58
N ALA A 66 -15.51 16.12 28.36
CA ALA A 66 -14.81 16.21 27.09
C ALA A 66 -14.12 14.89 26.73
N ASN A 67 -13.52 14.22 27.72
CA ASN A 67 -12.86 12.92 27.57
C ASN A 67 -13.83 11.80 27.12
N ALA A 68 -15.09 11.86 27.57
CA ALA A 68 -16.14 10.92 27.19
C ALA A 68 -16.86 11.30 25.87
N SER A 69 -16.66 12.51 25.35
CA SER A 69 -17.41 13.04 24.20
C SER A 69 -16.86 12.54 22.87
N GLU A 70 -17.69 11.86 22.10
CA GLU A 70 -17.33 11.42 20.76
C GLU A 70 -17.19 12.59 19.76
N HIS A 71 -17.97 13.66 19.95
CA HIS A 71 -17.83 14.89 19.14
C HIS A 71 -16.47 15.54 19.35
N VAL A 72 -16.07 15.76 20.61
CA VAL A 72 -14.75 16.31 20.95
C VAL A 72 -13.64 15.48 20.36
N ARG A 73 -13.74 14.15 20.40
CA ARG A 73 -12.75 13.24 19.83
C ARG A 73 -12.59 13.41 18.33
N ARG A 74 -13.71 13.54 17.59
CA ARG A 74 -13.69 13.80 16.15
C ARG A 74 -13.09 15.17 15.80
N GLU A 75 -13.39 16.20 16.59
CA GLU A 75 -12.82 17.54 16.42
C GLU A 75 -11.32 17.55 16.65
N VAL A 76 -10.82 16.87 17.71
CA VAL A 76 -9.37 16.71 17.98
C VAL A 76 -8.69 15.95 16.84
N ALA A 77 -9.26 14.83 16.39
CA ALA A 77 -8.73 14.06 15.28
C ALA A 77 -8.63 14.90 13.99
N LYS A 78 -9.66 15.69 13.68
CA LYS A 78 -9.66 16.61 12.53
C LYS A 78 -8.59 17.70 12.68
N ALA A 79 -8.47 18.32 13.84
CA ALA A 79 -7.47 19.36 14.08
C ALA A 79 -6.03 18.83 13.91
N VAL A 80 -5.75 17.63 14.44
CA VAL A 80 -4.46 16.97 14.30
C VAL A 80 -4.19 16.58 12.85
N SER A 81 -5.19 16.08 12.11
CA SER A 81 -5.04 15.74 10.69
C SER A 81 -4.72 16.94 9.79
N LEU A 82 -5.12 18.13 10.19
CA LEU A 82 -4.82 19.40 9.52
C LEU A 82 -3.49 20.01 9.98
N GLY A 83 -2.78 19.38 10.91
CA GLY A 83 -1.53 19.92 11.47
C GLY A 83 -1.71 21.18 12.30
N LEU A 84 -2.91 21.41 12.84
CA LEU A 84 -3.15 22.56 13.71
C LEU A 84 -2.39 22.44 15.03
N ALA A 85 -1.93 23.57 15.57
CA ALA A 85 -1.35 23.58 16.90
C ALA A 85 -2.42 23.34 17.96
N VAL A 86 -2.39 22.16 18.61
CA VAL A 86 -3.38 21.75 19.62
C VAL A 86 -2.88 22.15 21.02
N ILE A 87 -3.72 22.83 21.81
CA ILE A 87 -3.47 23.18 23.21
C ILE A 87 -4.52 22.53 24.08
N PRO A 88 -4.23 21.42 24.77
CA PRO A 88 -5.10 20.88 25.78
C PRO A 88 -5.08 21.77 27.05
N PHE A 89 -6.22 22.35 27.37
CA PHE A 89 -6.46 23.16 28.56
C PHE A 89 -7.24 22.31 29.57
N ARG A 90 -6.51 21.69 30.52
CA ARG A 90 -7.05 20.71 31.45
C ARG A 90 -7.67 21.39 32.67
N THR A 91 -8.98 21.18 32.85
CA THR A 91 -9.79 21.79 33.93
C THR A 91 -10.10 20.84 35.10
N GLU A 92 -9.88 19.55 34.89
CA GLU A 92 -10.13 18.50 35.88
C GLU A 92 -8.97 17.50 35.89
N GLU A 93 -8.74 16.84 37.02
CA GLU A 93 -7.70 15.83 37.20
C GLU A 93 -8.13 14.48 36.60
N VAL A 94 -8.20 14.39 35.29
CA VAL A 94 -8.63 13.23 34.53
C VAL A 94 -7.53 12.82 33.56
N ASN A 95 -7.29 11.51 33.46
CA ASN A 95 -6.40 10.98 32.42
C ASN A 95 -7.14 10.86 31.09
N PRO A 96 -6.52 11.19 29.98
CA PRO A 96 -7.16 11.05 28.68
C PRO A 96 -7.48 9.58 28.38
N SER A 97 -8.63 9.33 27.78
CA SER A 97 -9.00 8.01 27.23
C SER A 97 -7.94 7.54 26.23
N SER A 98 -7.81 6.25 26.02
CA SER A 98 -6.82 5.69 25.07
C SER A 98 -6.87 6.34 23.68
N SER A 99 -8.07 6.68 23.20
CA SER A 99 -8.28 7.37 21.93
C SER A 99 -7.82 8.83 21.91
N LEU A 100 -8.00 9.60 23.00
CA LEU A 100 -7.51 10.98 23.11
C LEU A 100 -6.04 11.02 23.51
N SER A 101 -5.55 10.06 24.27
CA SER A 101 -4.14 9.91 24.61
C SER A 101 -3.26 9.77 23.36
N TYR A 102 -3.76 9.09 22.34
CA TYR A 102 -3.11 8.95 21.03
C TYR A 102 -2.82 10.31 20.39
N PHE A 103 -3.79 11.22 20.39
CA PHE A 103 -3.65 12.56 19.77
C PHE A 103 -2.92 13.56 20.66
N LEU A 104 -2.98 13.40 21.97
CA LEU A 104 -2.51 14.38 22.95
C LEU A 104 -1.23 13.96 23.68
N GLY A 105 -0.69 12.75 23.43
CA GLY A 105 0.45 12.19 24.18
C GLY A 105 1.77 12.94 23.98
N THR A 106 1.94 13.65 22.87
CA THR A 106 3.15 14.45 22.57
C THR A 106 2.94 15.95 22.77
N VAL A 107 1.74 16.40 23.13
CA VAL A 107 1.37 17.80 23.24
C VAL A 107 1.57 18.29 24.67
N HIS A 108 2.09 19.52 24.83
CA HIS A 108 2.29 20.12 26.15
C HIS A 108 0.96 20.62 26.71
N TRP A 109 0.53 20.08 27.85
CA TRP A 109 -0.72 20.39 28.54
C TRP A 109 -0.62 21.70 29.32
N LEU A 110 -1.71 22.44 29.33
CA LEU A 110 -1.85 23.63 30.18
C LEU A 110 -2.85 23.30 31.30
N ASP A 111 -2.33 23.05 32.50
CA ASP A 111 -3.14 22.66 33.66
C ASP A 111 -3.81 23.89 34.26
N ALA A 112 -5.14 23.86 34.32
CA ALA A 112 -6.01 24.89 34.91
C ALA A 112 -6.90 24.35 36.04
N ILE A 113 -6.45 23.28 36.70
CA ILE A 113 -7.16 22.58 37.78
C ILE A 113 -7.26 23.43 39.04
N THR A 114 -6.24 24.28 39.32
CA THR A 114 -6.17 25.06 40.55
C THR A 114 -6.69 26.49 40.38
N PRO A 115 -7.59 27.01 41.26
CA PRO A 115 -8.04 28.40 41.24
C PRO A 115 -6.91 29.40 41.48
N PRO A 116 -6.96 30.62 40.93
CA PRO A 116 -8.05 31.20 40.13
C PRO A 116 -7.89 30.98 38.63
N LEU A 117 -9.00 30.69 37.92
CA LEU A 117 -9.06 30.46 36.47
C LEU A 117 -8.41 31.60 35.65
N ALA A 118 -8.57 32.85 36.08
CA ALA A 118 -8.02 34.04 35.41
C ALA A 118 -6.51 33.98 35.19
N LYS A 119 -5.74 33.33 36.07
CA LYS A 119 -4.29 33.12 35.92
C LYS A 119 -3.99 32.19 34.72
N HIS A 120 -4.78 31.13 34.59
CA HIS A 120 -4.59 30.12 33.53
C HIS A 120 -5.05 30.65 32.17
N LEU A 121 -6.10 31.49 32.15
CA LEU A 121 -6.57 32.15 30.93
C LEU A 121 -5.49 33.11 30.37
N LYS A 122 -4.76 33.85 31.23
CA LYS A 122 -3.63 34.67 30.76
C LYS A 122 -2.49 33.83 30.20
N ALA A 123 -2.15 32.70 30.86
CA ALA A 123 -1.13 31.79 30.37
C ALA A 123 -1.53 31.16 28.99
N LEU A 124 -2.80 30.81 28.84
CA LEU A 124 -3.34 30.32 27.55
C LEU A 124 -3.23 31.39 26.45
N THR A 125 -3.61 32.63 26.75
CA THR A 125 -3.52 33.75 25.81
C THR A 125 -2.09 33.96 25.29
N GLU A 126 -1.13 33.95 26.19
CA GLU A 126 0.29 34.07 25.82
C GLU A 126 0.77 32.91 24.94
N ARG A 127 0.36 31.68 25.27
CA ARG A 127 0.71 30.50 24.48
C ARG A 127 0.09 30.53 23.08
N VAL A 128 -1.17 30.96 22.98
CA VAL A 128 -1.85 31.13 21.69
C VAL A 128 -1.14 32.18 20.83
N ARG A 129 -0.72 33.33 21.41
CA ARG A 129 0.05 34.35 20.69
C ARG A 129 1.35 33.84 20.14
N GLN A 130 2.12 33.07 20.94
CA GLN A 130 3.37 32.46 20.50
C GLN A 130 3.15 31.53 19.29
N MET A 131 2.13 30.68 19.34
CA MET A 131 1.84 29.76 18.25
C MET A 131 1.37 30.47 16.99
N LEU A 132 0.56 31.53 17.10
CA LEU A 132 0.16 32.34 15.96
C LEU A 132 1.32 33.12 15.33
N ALA A 133 2.31 33.57 16.12
CA ALA A 133 3.52 34.23 15.62
C ALA A 133 4.42 33.26 14.83
N ILE A 134 4.60 32.02 15.31
CA ILE A 134 5.37 30.98 14.64
C ILE A 134 4.72 30.63 13.28
N SER A 135 3.41 30.49 13.24
CA SER A 135 2.68 30.18 11.99
C SER A 135 2.75 31.32 10.96
N GLN A 136 2.88 32.58 11.39
CA GLN A 136 3.08 33.72 10.49
C GLN A 136 4.51 33.77 9.90
N GLN A 137 5.53 33.35 10.65
CA GLN A 137 6.91 33.27 10.15
C GLN A 137 7.08 32.15 9.13
N SER A 138 6.40 31.04 9.29
CA SER A 138 6.40 29.93 8.30
C SER A 138 5.73 30.36 6.99
N ALA A 139 4.57 31.02 7.06
CA ALA A 139 3.85 31.53 5.89
C ALA A 139 4.61 32.66 5.17
N ALA A 140 5.38 33.49 5.92
CA ALA A 140 6.22 34.54 5.33
C ALA A 140 7.45 33.99 4.60
N LYS A 141 7.97 32.82 5.00
CA LYS A 141 9.05 32.12 4.28
C LYS A 141 8.57 31.49 2.97
N GLU A 142 7.38 30.94 2.93
CA GLU A 142 6.78 30.40 1.68
C GLU A 142 6.38 31.50 0.68
N SER A 143 6.09 32.72 1.16
CA SER A 143 5.72 33.84 0.27
C SER A 143 6.91 34.57 -0.36
N GLN A 144 8.14 34.26 -0.01
CA GLN A 144 9.33 34.92 -0.56
C GLN A 144 9.97 34.22 -1.77
N GLU A 145 9.44 33.05 -2.19
CA GLU A 145 9.89 32.37 -3.42
C GLU A 145 8.90 32.53 -4.58
N LYS A 146 8.63 33.77 -5.00
CA LYS A 146 8.11 34.05 -6.35
C LYS A 146 9.14 34.84 -7.14
N PRO A 147 9.46 34.42 -8.39
CA PRO A 147 10.53 35.02 -9.16
C PRO A 147 10.22 36.49 -9.51
N ARG A 148 11.14 37.34 -9.18
CA ARG A 148 11.11 38.74 -9.61
C ARG A 148 11.53 38.82 -11.09
N THR A 149 10.66 39.36 -11.90
CA THR A 149 10.98 39.81 -13.27
C THR A 149 12.12 40.87 -13.23
N PRO A 150 13.11 40.79 -14.11
CA PRO A 150 14.21 41.74 -14.09
C PRO A 150 13.79 43.09 -14.64
N GLY A 151 13.90 44.12 -13.80
CA GLY A 151 13.86 45.50 -14.25
C GLY A 151 15.08 45.85 -15.09
N THR A 152 14.83 46.54 -16.17
CA THR A 152 15.83 47.06 -17.11
C THR A 152 16.75 48.10 -16.45
N PHE A 153 18.05 47.83 -16.42
CA PHE A 153 19.07 48.83 -16.17
C PHE A 153 19.85 49.13 -17.47
N PRO A 154 20.09 50.40 -17.79
CA PRO A 154 20.85 50.80 -18.95
C PRO A 154 22.33 50.95 -18.60
N PHE A 155 23.18 50.05 -19.01
CA PHE A 155 24.62 50.29 -19.11
C PHE A 155 25.22 49.65 -20.35
N GLY A 156 25.66 50.49 -21.27
CA GLY A 156 26.41 50.10 -22.45
C GLY A 156 27.84 49.74 -22.08
N LEU A 157 28.22 48.51 -22.28
CA LEU A 157 29.58 48.02 -22.28
C LEU A 157 29.96 47.34 -23.60
N ALA A 158 31.16 47.66 -24.04
CA ALA A 158 31.67 47.31 -25.37
C ALA A 158 31.63 45.81 -25.68
N LYS A 159 31.38 45.46 -26.96
CA LYS A 159 31.18 44.10 -27.49
C LYS A 159 32.24 43.05 -27.12
N ARG A 160 33.45 43.43 -26.77
CA ARG A 160 34.54 42.49 -26.38
C ARG A 160 34.43 41.95 -24.96
N THR A 161 33.91 42.72 -24.01
CA THR A 161 33.75 42.30 -22.60
C THR A 161 32.53 41.38 -22.38
N ARG A 162 31.52 41.46 -23.27
CA ARG A 162 30.37 40.57 -23.25
C ARG A 162 30.72 39.11 -23.57
N TRP A 163 31.62 38.88 -24.49
CA TRP A 163 32.07 37.53 -24.84
C TRP A 163 32.88 36.87 -23.74
N LEU A 164 33.72 37.63 -23.03
CA LEU A 164 34.44 37.11 -21.86
C LEU A 164 33.54 36.77 -20.70
N LEU A 165 32.52 37.58 -20.42
CA LEU A 165 31.51 37.27 -19.38
C LEU A 165 30.63 36.05 -19.75
N VAL A 166 30.26 35.88 -21.00
CA VAL A 166 29.52 34.69 -21.46
C VAL A 166 30.38 33.44 -21.35
N VAL A 167 31.67 33.50 -21.68
CA VAL A 167 32.58 32.35 -21.56
C VAL A 167 32.84 32.03 -20.05
N VAL A 168 32.95 33.01 -19.21
CA VAL A 168 33.10 32.79 -17.73
C VAL A 168 31.80 32.25 -17.13
N LEU A 169 30.63 32.73 -17.55
CA LEU A 169 29.33 32.23 -17.09
C LEU A 169 29.04 30.82 -17.62
N LEU A 170 29.41 30.52 -18.86
CA LEU A 170 29.33 29.17 -19.41
C LEU A 170 30.32 28.22 -18.72
N GLY A 171 31.55 28.69 -18.43
CA GLY A 171 32.53 27.94 -17.66
C GLY A 171 32.09 27.69 -16.23
N ALA A 172 31.48 28.69 -15.56
CA ALA A 172 30.88 28.52 -14.23
C ALA A 172 29.66 27.62 -14.26
N ALA A 173 28.78 27.75 -15.27
CA ALA A 173 27.63 26.88 -15.42
C ALA A 173 28.02 25.43 -15.73
N THR A 174 29.04 25.20 -16.57
CA THR A 174 29.60 23.87 -16.81
C THR A 174 30.33 23.32 -15.59
N ALA A 175 31.03 24.13 -14.83
CA ALA A 175 31.67 23.71 -13.56
C ALA A 175 30.62 23.38 -12.49
N ILE A 176 29.54 24.15 -12.39
CA ILE A 176 28.41 23.89 -11.49
C ILE A 176 27.64 22.64 -11.96
N ALA A 177 27.38 22.49 -13.26
CA ALA A 177 26.77 21.29 -13.80
C ALA A 177 27.65 20.05 -13.60
N PHE A 178 28.97 20.18 -13.84
CA PHE A 178 29.94 19.12 -13.57
C PHE A 178 30.05 18.81 -12.07
N TRP A 179 30.00 19.82 -11.20
CA TRP A 179 29.95 19.63 -9.75
C TRP A 179 28.66 18.97 -9.30
N PHE A 180 27.49 19.35 -9.87
CA PHE A 180 26.21 18.68 -9.65
C PHE A 180 26.17 17.26 -10.22
N VAL A 181 26.76 17.01 -11.38
CA VAL A 181 26.88 15.66 -11.96
C VAL A 181 27.87 14.82 -11.17
N TYR A 182 28.96 15.42 -10.69
CA TYR A 182 29.96 14.74 -9.87
C TYR A 182 29.44 14.44 -8.45
N GLN A 183 28.59 15.31 -7.89
CA GLN A 183 27.83 14.99 -6.65
C GLN A 183 26.70 13.98 -6.87
N ARG A 184 26.21 13.84 -8.10
CA ARG A 184 25.26 12.82 -8.51
C ARG A 184 25.90 11.55 -9.06
N SER A 185 27.21 11.39 -8.92
CA SER A 185 27.84 10.09 -9.13
C SER A 185 27.14 9.08 -8.18
N PRO A 186 26.64 7.96 -8.70
CA PRO A 186 26.00 6.96 -7.85
C PRO A 186 27.03 6.42 -6.87
N GLY A 187 26.83 6.73 -5.60
CA GLY A 187 27.58 6.10 -4.52
C GLY A 187 28.77 6.83 -3.98
N SER A 188 28.58 8.02 -3.37
CA SER A 188 29.01 8.03 -1.98
C SER A 188 28.03 7.12 -1.28
N VAL A 189 28.45 5.91 -0.92
CA VAL A 189 27.76 5.09 0.06
C VAL A 189 27.48 6.03 1.21
N ALA A 190 26.24 6.52 1.32
CA ALA A 190 25.77 7.20 2.52
C ALA A 190 26.26 6.30 3.63
N GLU A 191 27.02 6.78 4.62
CA GLU A 191 27.66 5.96 5.65
C GLU A 191 26.63 4.94 6.11
N ALA A 192 26.72 3.73 5.54
CA ALA A 192 25.76 2.67 5.83
C ALA A 192 25.83 2.54 7.34
N SER A 193 24.74 2.80 8.03
CA SER A 193 24.72 2.79 9.48
C SER A 193 25.48 1.55 9.96
N LEU A 194 26.46 1.70 10.81
CA LEU A 194 27.22 0.58 11.38
C LEU A 194 26.31 -0.51 11.96
N ARG A 195 25.05 -0.18 12.22
CA ARG A 195 23.99 -1.04 12.75
C ARG A 195 23.04 -1.49 11.64
N SER A 196 23.56 -1.87 10.47
CA SER A 196 22.76 -2.38 9.37
C SER A 196 23.27 -3.75 8.91
N ILE A 197 22.33 -4.65 8.62
CA ILE A 197 22.63 -6.04 8.29
C ILE A 197 21.71 -6.60 7.22
N ALA A 198 22.29 -7.42 6.32
CA ALA A 198 21.57 -8.33 5.46
C ALA A 198 21.90 -9.79 5.86
N VAL A 199 20.88 -10.63 5.99
CA VAL A 199 21.02 -12.07 6.25
C VAL A 199 20.79 -12.79 4.93
N LEU A 200 21.87 -13.23 4.26
CA LEU A 200 21.75 -13.91 2.98
C LEU A 200 21.15 -15.31 3.12
N PRO A 201 20.54 -15.85 2.05
CA PRO A 201 20.04 -17.22 2.05
C PRO A 201 21.14 -18.21 2.45
N PHE A 202 20.84 -19.07 3.44
CA PHE A 202 21.79 -20.06 3.91
C PHE A 202 21.91 -21.21 2.92
N GLU A 203 23.12 -21.74 2.77
CA GLU A 203 23.39 -22.89 1.91
C GLU A 203 22.95 -24.17 2.62
N ASN A 204 22.12 -24.97 1.93
CA ASN A 204 21.82 -26.33 2.40
C ASN A 204 22.93 -27.29 2.00
N ILE A 205 23.72 -27.77 2.99
CA ILE A 205 24.76 -28.76 2.83
C ILE A 205 24.35 -30.14 3.39
N SER A 206 23.04 -30.35 3.63
CA SER A 206 22.47 -31.66 4.00
C SER A 206 22.60 -32.66 2.85
N ALA A 207 22.63 -33.97 3.18
CA ALA A 207 22.59 -35.03 2.19
C ALA A 207 21.27 -35.04 1.39
N ASN A 208 20.17 -34.66 2.04
CA ASN A 208 18.86 -34.46 1.40
C ASN A 208 18.74 -33.05 0.83
N LYS A 209 18.63 -32.94 -0.49
CA LYS A 209 18.45 -31.66 -1.16
C LYS A 209 17.08 -31.01 -0.86
N ASP A 210 16.06 -31.82 -0.54
CA ASP A 210 14.73 -31.32 -0.21
C ASP A 210 14.69 -30.57 1.13
N ASP A 211 15.77 -30.62 1.96
CA ASP A 211 15.88 -29.85 3.20
C ASP A 211 16.22 -28.34 2.96
N ILE A 212 16.18 -27.87 1.70
CA ILE A 212 16.40 -26.43 1.38
C ILE A 212 15.42 -25.52 2.13
N TYR A 213 14.12 -25.93 2.25
CA TYR A 213 13.11 -25.19 3.01
C TYR A 213 13.49 -25.01 4.49
N PHE A 214 14.22 -25.98 5.03
CA PHE A 214 14.67 -25.92 6.43
C PHE A 214 15.82 -24.92 6.59
N ALA A 215 16.80 -24.90 5.67
CA ALA A 215 17.87 -23.90 5.67
C ALA A 215 17.30 -22.48 5.51
N ASP A 216 16.35 -22.31 4.62
CA ASP A 216 15.61 -21.07 4.42
C ASP A 216 14.82 -20.65 5.66
N GLY A 217 14.17 -21.62 6.32
CA GLY A 217 13.44 -21.37 7.56
C GLY A 217 14.35 -20.94 8.69
N VAL A 218 15.54 -21.52 8.83
CA VAL A 218 16.54 -21.10 9.84
C VAL A 218 17.01 -19.68 9.56
N GLN A 219 17.31 -19.35 8.31
CA GLN A 219 17.72 -18.00 7.89
C GLN A 219 16.60 -16.99 8.19
N ASP A 220 15.36 -17.30 7.82
CA ASP A 220 14.19 -16.42 7.99
C ASP A 220 13.91 -16.15 9.48
N GLU A 221 14.00 -17.16 10.35
CA GLU A 221 13.79 -16.96 11.78
C GLU A 221 14.91 -16.15 12.45
N ILE A 222 16.17 -16.26 11.98
CA ILE A 222 17.26 -15.38 12.40
C ILE A 222 16.99 -13.96 11.94
N LEU A 223 16.58 -13.76 10.69
CA LEU A 223 16.20 -12.46 10.13
C LEU A 223 15.05 -11.86 10.94
N ASN A 224 13.97 -12.61 11.20
CA ASN A 224 12.82 -12.16 11.98
C ASN A 224 13.22 -11.77 13.42
N SER A 225 14.14 -12.54 14.03
CA SER A 225 14.65 -12.21 15.36
C SER A 225 15.46 -10.92 15.37
N LEU A 226 16.26 -10.68 14.34
CA LEU A 226 17.02 -9.44 14.18
C LEU A 226 16.11 -8.24 13.86
N ALA A 227 15.06 -8.46 13.07
CA ALA A 227 14.08 -7.43 12.71
C ALA A 227 13.28 -6.90 13.93
N LYS A 228 13.23 -7.64 15.03
CA LYS A 228 12.64 -7.21 16.32
C LYS A 228 13.52 -6.25 17.12
N ILE A 229 14.77 -6.01 16.69
CA ILE A 229 15.72 -5.12 17.36
C ILE A 229 15.60 -3.71 16.76
N ALA A 230 15.02 -2.79 17.51
CA ALA A 230 14.68 -1.45 17.01
C ALA A 230 15.88 -0.62 16.52
N GLN A 231 17.06 -0.84 17.13
CA GLN A 231 18.28 -0.10 16.78
C GLN A 231 19.05 -0.68 15.57
N LEU A 232 18.57 -1.77 14.98
CA LEU A 232 19.25 -2.47 13.90
C LEU A 232 18.44 -2.33 12.60
N LYS A 233 19.02 -1.75 11.56
CA LYS A 233 18.45 -1.79 10.22
C LYS A 233 18.63 -3.20 9.64
N VAL A 234 17.54 -3.92 9.36
CA VAL A 234 17.55 -5.28 8.82
C VAL A 234 16.89 -5.28 7.45
N ILE A 235 17.58 -5.82 6.44
CA ILE A 235 17.05 -5.95 5.08
C ILE A 235 16.05 -7.11 5.04
N SER A 236 14.96 -6.92 4.29
CA SER A 236 13.89 -7.90 4.15
C SER A 236 14.37 -9.20 3.50
N ARG A 237 13.63 -10.28 3.77
CA ARG A 237 13.86 -11.57 3.11
C ARG A 237 13.75 -11.46 1.59
N THR A 238 12.74 -10.78 1.10
CA THR A 238 12.48 -10.61 -0.34
C THR A 238 13.68 -10.03 -1.07
N SER A 239 14.33 -9.01 -0.48
CA SER A 239 15.50 -8.34 -1.06
C SER A 239 16.74 -9.22 -1.11
N VAL A 240 16.93 -10.14 -0.15
CA VAL A 240 18.12 -11.00 -0.10
C VAL A 240 17.98 -12.27 -0.91
N MET A 241 16.75 -12.71 -1.22
CA MET A 241 16.50 -13.97 -1.93
C MET A 241 17.08 -14.01 -3.36
N GLN A 242 17.23 -12.86 -4.02
CA GLN A 242 17.89 -12.77 -5.33
C GLN A 242 19.36 -13.25 -5.33
N TYR A 243 20.00 -13.28 -4.15
CA TYR A 243 21.40 -13.73 -3.99
C TYR A 243 21.53 -15.22 -3.66
N ARG A 244 20.48 -16.02 -3.83
CA ARG A 244 20.49 -17.46 -3.52
C ARG A 244 21.41 -18.28 -4.43
N ALA A 245 21.51 -17.94 -5.71
CA ALA A 245 22.11 -18.77 -6.75
C ALA A 245 23.61 -18.53 -6.98
N ASP A 246 24.21 -17.50 -6.37
CA ASP A 246 25.59 -17.11 -6.64
C ASP A 246 26.62 -17.98 -5.90
N ALA A 247 27.27 -18.87 -6.64
CA ALA A 247 28.35 -19.72 -6.12
C ALA A 247 29.61 -18.93 -5.68
N LYS A 248 29.76 -17.68 -6.13
CA LYS A 248 30.78 -16.72 -5.67
C LYS A 248 30.11 -15.37 -5.41
N ARG A 249 29.70 -15.17 -4.17
CA ARG A 249 29.08 -13.93 -3.72
C ARG A 249 30.16 -12.85 -3.51
N ASP A 250 30.05 -11.72 -4.22
CA ASP A 250 30.82 -10.53 -3.88
C ASP A 250 30.04 -9.76 -2.79
N LEU A 251 30.41 -10.02 -1.52
CA LEU A 251 29.72 -9.45 -0.36
C LEU A 251 29.76 -7.93 -0.32
N ARG A 252 30.82 -7.32 -0.86
CA ARG A 252 30.96 -5.86 -0.94
C ARG A 252 29.94 -5.28 -1.92
N GLN A 253 29.80 -5.90 -3.09
CA GLN A 253 28.83 -5.47 -4.10
C GLN A 253 27.40 -5.67 -3.59
N ILE A 254 27.10 -6.81 -2.96
CA ILE A 254 25.80 -7.13 -2.36
C ILE A 254 25.46 -6.09 -1.27
N ALA A 255 26.36 -5.85 -0.33
CA ALA A 255 26.15 -4.90 0.76
C ALA A 255 25.94 -3.47 0.24
N SER A 256 26.70 -3.08 -0.80
CA SER A 256 26.49 -1.78 -1.47
C SER A 256 25.11 -1.66 -2.10
N ALA A 257 24.66 -2.70 -2.80
CA ALA A 257 23.32 -2.73 -3.42
C ALA A 257 22.20 -2.67 -2.37
N LEU A 258 22.36 -3.41 -1.25
CA LEU A 258 21.41 -3.47 -0.14
C LEU A 258 21.51 -2.27 0.82
N GLY A 259 22.55 -1.45 0.70
CA GLY A 259 22.77 -0.30 1.58
C GLY A 259 23.04 -0.69 3.04
N VAL A 260 23.84 -1.75 3.27
CA VAL A 260 24.20 -2.26 4.61
C VAL A 260 25.70 -2.27 4.83
N ALA A 261 26.10 -2.20 6.10
CA ALA A 261 27.52 -2.32 6.50
C ALA A 261 27.94 -3.77 6.73
N SER A 262 27.00 -4.64 7.16
CA SER A 262 27.30 -6.02 7.54
C SER A 262 26.45 -7.01 6.78
N VAL A 263 27.04 -8.17 6.49
CA VAL A 263 26.38 -9.29 5.85
C VAL A 263 26.56 -10.55 6.71
N LEU A 264 25.47 -11.28 6.94
CA LEU A 264 25.49 -12.60 7.57
C LEU A 264 25.34 -13.65 6.48
N GLU A 265 26.29 -14.55 6.40
CA GLU A 265 26.22 -15.78 5.62
C GLU A 265 26.11 -17.01 6.53
N GLY A 266 25.64 -18.12 6.00
CA GLY A 266 25.59 -19.34 6.77
C GLY A 266 25.35 -20.59 5.92
N THR A 267 25.60 -21.73 6.55
CA THR A 267 25.29 -23.06 6.03
C THR A 267 24.48 -23.83 7.04
N VAL A 268 23.58 -24.68 6.56
CA VAL A 268 22.76 -25.56 7.41
C VAL A 268 22.93 -27.00 6.92
N ARG A 269 23.20 -27.90 7.86
CA ARG A 269 23.25 -29.33 7.64
C ARG A 269 22.32 -30.04 8.62
N ARG A 270 21.37 -30.78 8.10
CA ARG A 270 20.44 -31.60 8.89
C ARG A 270 20.74 -33.08 8.66
N GLU A 271 20.92 -33.82 9.73
CA GLU A 271 21.14 -35.25 9.70
C GLU A 271 20.28 -35.95 10.77
N GLY A 272 19.11 -36.45 10.37
CA GLY A 272 18.14 -37.03 11.29
C GLY A 272 17.70 -36.07 12.38
N SER A 273 18.06 -36.33 13.63
CA SER A 273 17.74 -35.46 14.79
C SER A 273 18.83 -34.42 15.10
N HIS A 274 19.92 -34.36 14.34
CA HIS A 274 21.00 -33.41 14.54
C HIS A 274 20.98 -32.30 13.49
N VAL A 275 21.32 -31.09 13.91
CA VAL A 275 21.47 -29.93 13.06
C VAL A 275 22.77 -29.20 13.34
N ARG A 276 23.53 -28.90 12.28
CA ARG A 276 24.66 -27.98 12.34
C ARG A 276 24.33 -26.73 11.57
N VAL A 277 24.42 -25.57 12.25
CA VAL A 277 24.27 -24.22 11.67
C VAL A 277 25.61 -23.53 11.83
N SER A 278 26.26 -23.19 10.72
CA SER A 278 27.48 -22.36 10.74
C SER A 278 27.14 -20.99 10.18
N THR A 279 27.61 -19.94 10.86
CA THR A 279 27.31 -18.58 10.51
C THR A 279 28.55 -17.71 10.55
N GLU A 280 28.65 -16.77 9.60
CA GLU A 280 29.74 -15.80 9.50
C GLU A 280 29.18 -14.39 9.28
N LEU A 281 29.54 -13.46 10.18
CA LEU A 281 29.22 -12.05 10.07
C LEU A 281 30.43 -11.31 9.51
N VAL A 282 30.24 -10.70 8.34
CA VAL A 282 31.28 -9.97 7.60
C VAL A 282 30.98 -8.47 7.60
N ASP A 283 31.98 -7.64 7.92
CA ASP A 283 31.97 -6.23 7.62
C ASP A 283 32.28 -6.03 6.13
N ALA A 284 31.26 -5.78 5.34
CA ALA A 284 31.37 -5.76 3.89
C ALA A 284 32.14 -4.52 3.34
N ARG A 285 32.46 -3.52 4.18
CA ARG A 285 33.26 -2.35 3.78
C ARG A 285 34.71 -2.72 3.55
N ASN A 286 35.25 -3.67 4.30
CA ASN A 286 36.64 -4.08 4.27
C ASN A 286 36.82 -5.60 4.08
N ASP A 287 35.73 -6.32 3.88
CA ASP A 287 35.69 -7.77 3.67
C ASP A 287 36.32 -8.54 4.85
N HIS A 288 36.06 -8.06 6.07
CA HIS A 288 36.62 -8.59 7.29
C HIS A 288 35.55 -9.37 8.09
N THR A 289 35.88 -10.62 8.45
CA THR A 289 35.04 -11.42 9.33
C THR A 289 35.04 -10.83 10.74
N VAL A 290 33.89 -10.29 11.15
CA VAL A 290 33.68 -9.73 12.50
C VAL A 290 33.47 -10.84 13.53
N TRP A 291 32.82 -11.93 13.08
CA TRP A 291 32.47 -13.05 13.92
C TRP A 291 32.10 -14.26 13.06
N ALA A 292 32.53 -15.43 13.49
CA ALA A 292 32.12 -16.72 12.94
C ALA A 292 31.88 -17.70 14.07
N ASP A 293 30.86 -18.56 13.95
CA ASP A 293 30.56 -19.59 14.93
C ASP A 293 29.84 -20.78 14.26
N SER A 294 29.90 -21.95 14.92
CA SER A 294 29.20 -23.15 14.46
C SER A 294 28.49 -23.80 15.63
N PHE A 295 27.21 -24.06 15.43
CA PHE A 295 26.32 -24.69 16.41
C PHE A 295 25.99 -26.09 15.94
N ASP A 296 26.45 -27.10 16.71
CA ASP A 296 26.18 -28.50 16.44
C ASP A 296 25.38 -29.06 17.61
N ARG A 297 24.07 -29.25 17.43
CA ARG A 297 23.15 -29.61 18.50
C ARG A 297 22.00 -30.50 17.99
N ASP A 298 21.20 -30.99 18.92
CA ASP A 298 19.96 -31.67 18.57
C ASP A 298 18.95 -30.70 17.93
N LEU A 299 18.14 -31.21 17.01
CA LEU A 299 17.11 -30.44 16.31
C LEU A 299 16.10 -29.76 17.28
N THR A 300 15.91 -30.37 18.48
CA THR A 300 15.10 -29.77 19.55
C THR A 300 15.61 -28.42 20.04
N ASP A 301 16.88 -28.14 19.83
CA ASP A 301 17.53 -26.89 20.24
C ASP A 301 17.58 -25.81 19.15
N ILE A 302 16.93 -26.06 18.01
CA ILE A 302 16.96 -25.13 16.85
C ILE A 302 16.57 -23.69 17.24
N PHE A 303 15.55 -23.51 18.06
CA PHE A 303 15.12 -22.19 18.52
C PHE A 303 16.17 -21.51 19.42
N ALA A 304 16.89 -22.29 20.23
CA ALA A 304 17.99 -21.77 21.03
C ALA A 304 19.17 -21.33 20.16
N ILE A 305 19.46 -22.05 19.06
CA ILE A 305 20.47 -21.64 18.08
C ILE A 305 20.09 -20.30 17.44
N GLN A 306 18.87 -20.18 16.93
CA GLN A 306 18.37 -18.97 16.29
C GLN A 306 18.46 -17.76 17.22
N SER A 307 17.99 -17.89 18.46
CA SER A 307 18.08 -16.84 19.49
C SER A 307 19.51 -16.48 19.84
N GLU A 308 20.40 -17.47 19.97
CA GLU A 308 21.81 -17.26 20.31
C GLU A 308 22.56 -16.53 19.19
N VAL A 309 22.31 -16.90 17.93
CA VAL A 309 22.86 -16.22 16.75
C VAL A 309 22.43 -14.75 16.73
N ALA A 310 21.12 -14.47 16.84
CA ALA A 310 20.59 -13.11 16.84
C ALA A 310 21.18 -12.25 17.96
N GLN A 311 21.29 -12.78 19.19
CA GLN A 311 21.87 -12.07 20.33
C GLN A 311 23.39 -11.83 20.16
N LYS A 312 24.13 -12.77 19.56
CA LYS A 312 25.57 -12.60 19.30
C LYS A 312 25.79 -11.52 18.23
N ILE A 313 25.00 -11.52 17.17
CA ILE A 313 25.04 -10.50 16.12
C ILE A 313 24.75 -9.10 16.72
N ALA A 314 23.65 -8.96 17.49
CA ALA A 314 23.30 -7.71 18.13
C ALA A 314 24.45 -7.15 18.96
N ARG A 315 25.09 -8.00 19.76
CA ARG A 315 26.25 -7.60 20.58
C ARG A 315 27.46 -7.19 19.72
N LYS A 316 27.71 -7.85 18.59
CA LYS A 316 28.82 -7.53 17.68
C LYS A 316 28.60 -6.24 16.92
N LEU A 317 27.35 -5.91 16.61
CA LEU A 317 26.95 -4.66 15.97
C LEU A 317 26.75 -3.52 16.98
N THR A 318 27.28 -3.65 18.19
CA THR A 318 27.25 -2.65 19.27
C THR A 318 25.85 -2.20 19.66
N THR A 319 24.87 -3.11 19.55
CA THR A 319 23.47 -2.88 19.92
C THR A 319 23.21 -3.49 21.30
N THR A 320 22.66 -2.68 22.21
CA THR A 320 22.24 -3.17 23.53
C THR A 320 20.78 -3.59 23.43
N LEU A 321 20.53 -4.88 23.67
CA LEU A 321 19.17 -5.42 23.69
C LEU A 321 18.46 -4.98 24.98
N SER A 322 17.24 -4.47 24.87
CA SER A 322 16.35 -4.28 26.01
C SER A 322 15.93 -5.63 26.61
N PRO A 323 15.51 -5.68 27.88
CA PRO A 323 14.98 -6.91 28.48
C PRO A 323 13.79 -7.47 27.70
N GLU A 324 12.95 -6.59 27.15
CA GLU A 324 11.77 -6.92 26.34
C GLU A 324 12.18 -7.55 25.01
N GLU A 325 13.10 -6.93 24.26
CA GLU A 325 13.64 -7.47 22.99
C GLU A 325 14.26 -8.86 23.22
N LYS A 326 15.06 -9.00 24.29
CA LYS A 326 15.66 -10.29 24.63
C LYS A 326 14.62 -11.36 24.89
N LYS A 327 13.58 -11.04 25.68
CA LYS A 327 12.47 -11.96 25.97
C LYS A 327 11.74 -12.40 24.72
N VAL A 328 11.48 -11.46 23.79
CA VAL A 328 10.79 -11.75 22.53
C VAL A 328 11.65 -12.64 21.63
N ILE A 329 12.97 -12.38 21.53
CA ILE A 329 13.90 -13.19 20.72
C ILE A 329 14.05 -14.61 21.28
N GLU A 330 13.97 -14.79 22.60
CA GLU A 330 14.07 -16.10 23.26
C GLU A 330 12.77 -16.91 23.23
N GLN A 331 11.67 -16.33 22.80
CA GLN A 331 10.37 -16.99 22.80
C GLN A 331 10.28 -18.06 21.69
N LYS A 332 10.07 -19.30 22.07
CA LYS A 332 9.83 -20.38 21.13
C LYS A 332 8.46 -20.24 20.45
N PRO A 333 8.37 -20.44 19.15
CA PRO A 333 7.10 -20.39 18.43
C PRO A 333 6.17 -21.57 18.77
N THR A 334 6.75 -22.78 18.96
CA THR A 334 6.09 -24.03 19.33
C THR A 334 7.07 -24.97 20.03
N ASP A 335 6.59 -25.93 20.82
CA ASP A 335 7.38 -27.04 21.35
C ASP A 335 7.31 -28.30 20.44
N ASN A 336 6.46 -28.27 19.39
CA ASN A 336 6.25 -29.41 18.51
C ASN A 336 7.05 -29.23 17.20
N LEU A 337 8.18 -29.94 17.07
CA LEU A 337 9.06 -29.85 15.90
C LEU A 337 8.38 -30.31 14.60
N ALA A 338 7.47 -31.28 14.66
CA ALA A 338 6.75 -31.70 13.45
C ALA A 338 5.78 -30.62 12.96
N ALA A 339 5.11 -29.92 13.91
CA ALA A 339 4.30 -28.76 13.56
C ALA A 339 5.14 -27.61 12.99
N TYR A 340 6.33 -27.39 13.54
CA TYR A 340 7.27 -26.39 13.04
C TYR A 340 7.76 -26.69 11.63
N ASP A 341 8.10 -27.95 11.33
CA ASP A 341 8.53 -28.39 9.99
C ASP A 341 7.44 -28.13 8.92
N LEU A 342 6.18 -28.44 9.24
CA LEU A 342 5.04 -28.15 8.37
C LEU A 342 4.84 -26.64 8.17
N TYR A 343 5.02 -25.86 9.22
CA TYR A 343 4.94 -24.40 9.16
C TYR A 343 6.02 -23.80 8.25
N LEU A 344 7.27 -24.27 8.33
CA LEU A 344 8.35 -23.80 7.46
C LEU A 344 8.07 -24.11 5.99
N LYS A 345 7.59 -25.32 5.69
CA LYS A 345 7.18 -25.71 4.32
C LYS A 345 6.04 -24.83 3.81
N ALA A 346 5.05 -24.53 4.65
CA ALA A 346 3.95 -23.64 4.29
C ALA A 346 4.43 -22.22 4.00
N ARG A 347 5.37 -21.71 4.79
CA ARG A 347 5.96 -20.38 4.59
C ARG A 347 6.71 -20.26 3.26
N GLU A 348 7.39 -21.31 2.81
CA GLU A 348 8.02 -21.32 1.49
C GLU A 348 6.98 -21.10 0.38
N PHE A 349 5.84 -21.81 0.45
CA PHE A 349 4.76 -21.62 -0.52
C PHE A 349 4.15 -20.20 -0.48
N ILE A 350 3.96 -19.63 0.72
CA ILE A 350 3.41 -18.28 0.89
C ILE A 350 4.39 -17.25 0.32
N THR A 351 5.67 -17.32 0.66
CA THR A 351 6.69 -16.40 0.13
C THR A 351 6.81 -16.51 -1.39
N GLY A 352 6.74 -17.72 -1.93
CA GLY A 352 6.69 -17.91 -3.38
C GLY A 352 5.48 -17.26 -4.03
N ALA A 353 4.32 -17.29 -3.38
CA ALA A 353 3.11 -16.64 -3.84
C ALA A 353 3.20 -15.11 -3.75
N ASP A 354 3.75 -14.55 -2.67
CA ASP A 354 3.96 -13.09 -2.52
C ASP A 354 4.86 -12.53 -3.65
N ILE A 355 5.90 -13.27 -4.03
CA ILE A 355 6.79 -12.90 -5.13
C ILE A 355 6.09 -13.07 -6.48
N ALA A 356 5.23 -14.07 -6.62
CA ALA A 356 4.54 -14.41 -7.87
C ALA A 356 3.23 -13.63 -8.09
N LEU A 357 2.85 -12.71 -7.20
CA LEU A 357 1.61 -11.90 -7.34
C LEU A 357 1.46 -11.23 -8.71
N ALA A 358 2.59 -10.89 -9.36
CA ALA A 358 2.59 -10.33 -10.71
C ALA A 358 2.32 -11.40 -11.82
N SER A 359 2.60 -12.68 -11.57
CA SER A 359 2.46 -13.76 -12.56
C SER A 359 1.09 -14.47 -12.54
N GLY A 360 0.32 -14.32 -11.48
CA GLY A 360 -1.08 -14.80 -11.43
C GLY A 360 -1.27 -16.29 -11.12
N ASN A 361 -0.22 -17.08 -10.87
CA ASN A 361 -0.35 -18.53 -10.67
C ASN A 361 0.06 -18.98 -9.25
N PHE A 362 -0.67 -18.54 -8.23
CA PHE A 362 -0.35 -18.83 -6.83
C PHE A 362 -1.51 -19.47 -6.02
N GLU A 363 -2.64 -19.80 -6.64
CA GLU A 363 -3.76 -20.46 -5.95
C GLU A 363 -3.38 -21.81 -5.36
N LYS A 364 -2.75 -22.66 -6.18
CA LYS A 364 -2.30 -23.99 -5.77
C LYS A 364 -1.23 -23.94 -4.68
N PRO A 365 -0.16 -23.12 -4.78
CA PRO A 365 0.78 -22.89 -3.68
C PRO A 365 0.11 -22.47 -2.37
N LEU A 366 -0.80 -21.48 -2.41
CA LEU A 366 -1.50 -21.01 -1.21
C LEU A 366 -2.43 -22.07 -0.62
N THR A 367 -3.12 -22.86 -1.46
CA THR A 367 -3.95 -23.96 -1.01
C THR A 367 -3.12 -25.06 -0.34
N ASN A 368 -1.94 -25.38 -0.89
CA ASN A 368 -1.00 -26.30 -0.28
C ASN A 368 -0.49 -25.79 1.07
N ALA A 369 -0.15 -24.47 1.15
CA ALA A 369 0.27 -23.85 2.40
C ALA A 369 -0.80 -23.96 3.48
N ILE A 370 -2.06 -23.66 3.15
CA ILE A 370 -3.19 -23.80 4.08
C ILE A 370 -3.30 -25.25 4.58
N GLY A 371 -3.21 -26.24 3.69
CA GLY A 371 -3.26 -27.65 4.06
C GLY A 371 -2.14 -28.07 5.03
N LEU A 372 -0.93 -27.54 4.85
CA LEU A 372 0.20 -27.77 5.76
C LEU A 372 0.00 -27.08 7.11
N LEU A 373 -0.50 -25.83 7.10
CA LEU A 373 -0.79 -25.06 8.33
C LEU A 373 -1.92 -25.68 9.14
N GLU A 374 -2.95 -26.19 8.51
CA GLU A 374 -4.01 -26.96 9.18
C GLU A 374 -3.45 -28.24 9.82
N GLN A 375 -2.49 -28.91 9.21
CA GLN A 375 -1.81 -30.03 9.82
C GLN A 375 -0.93 -29.59 11.01
N ALA A 376 -0.21 -28.47 10.87
CA ALA A 376 0.62 -27.94 11.93
C ALA A 376 -0.21 -27.61 13.18
N VAL A 377 -1.37 -26.92 13.03
CA VAL A 377 -2.24 -26.60 14.18
C VAL A 377 -3.00 -27.80 14.74
N ARG A 378 -3.17 -28.88 13.96
CA ARG A 378 -3.65 -30.16 14.51
C ARG A 378 -2.61 -30.82 15.42
N LEU A 379 -1.32 -30.75 15.06
CA LEU A 379 -0.22 -31.27 15.86
C LEU A 379 0.08 -30.40 17.09
N ASP A 380 -0.03 -29.10 16.96
CA ASP A 380 0.07 -28.14 18.06
C ASP A 380 -1.02 -27.07 17.99
N PRO A 381 -2.16 -27.25 18.68
CA PRO A 381 -3.22 -26.27 18.73
C PRO A 381 -2.87 -24.92 19.40
N LYS A 382 -1.66 -24.83 20.02
CA LYS A 382 -1.16 -23.59 20.64
C LYS A 382 -0.20 -22.82 19.74
N PHE A 383 0.06 -23.26 18.52
CA PHE A 383 0.98 -22.65 17.58
C PHE A 383 0.39 -21.38 16.95
N ALA A 384 0.46 -20.25 17.64
CA ALA A 384 -0.16 -18.98 17.23
C ALA A 384 0.34 -18.49 15.85
N LEU A 385 1.65 -18.60 15.54
CA LEU A 385 2.20 -18.16 14.25
C LEU A 385 1.66 -18.98 13.07
N ALA A 386 1.35 -20.26 13.26
CA ALA A 386 0.73 -21.06 12.20
C ALA A 386 -0.69 -20.56 11.86
N TYR A 387 -1.45 -20.11 12.87
CA TYR A 387 -2.74 -19.46 12.62
C TYR A 387 -2.57 -18.11 11.91
N CYS A 388 -1.56 -17.30 12.27
CA CYS A 388 -1.24 -16.05 11.57
C CYS A 388 -0.97 -16.30 10.07
N SER A 389 -0.10 -17.26 9.76
CA SER A 389 0.22 -17.60 8.37
C SER A 389 -0.97 -18.20 7.61
N ALA A 390 -1.86 -18.95 8.28
CA ALA A 390 -3.08 -19.45 7.67
C ALA A 390 -4.05 -18.30 7.33
N ALA A 391 -4.19 -17.31 8.22
CA ALA A 391 -4.98 -16.11 7.95
C ALA A 391 -4.45 -15.36 6.73
N HIS A 392 -3.14 -15.10 6.67
CA HIS A 392 -2.51 -14.44 5.53
C HIS A 392 -2.73 -15.20 4.21
N ALA A 393 -2.56 -16.51 4.19
CA ALA A 393 -2.82 -17.32 2.99
C ALA A 393 -4.30 -17.27 2.56
N HIS A 394 -5.24 -17.23 3.53
CA HIS A 394 -6.66 -17.04 3.23
C HIS A 394 -6.94 -15.65 2.66
N ASP A 395 -6.30 -14.61 3.15
CA ASP A 395 -6.47 -13.23 2.67
C ASP A 395 -5.95 -13.06 1.25
N LEU A 396 -4.79 -13.65 0.93
CA LEU A 396 -4.25 -13.65 -0.43
C LEU A 396 -5.21 -14.36 -1.41
N LEU A 397 -5.75 -15.52 -1.05
CA LEU A 397 -6.75 -16.20 -1.87
C LEU A 397 -8.03 -15.37 -2.01
N TYR A 398 -8.47 -14.69 -0.94
CA TYR A 398 -9.68 -13.85 -0.97
C TYR A 398 -9.57 -12.71 -1.97
N ILE A 399 -8.43 -12.01 -2.00
CA ILE A 399 -8.27 -10.85 -2.89
C ILE A 399 -8.05 -11.22 -4.35
N THR A 400 -7.65 -12.46 -4.64
CA THR A 400 -7.19 -12.85 -5.98
C THR A 400 -8.06 -13.87 -6.68
N TYR A 401 -8.61 -14.86 -5.95
CA TYR A 401 -9.32 -16.01 -6.55
C TYR A 401 -10.69 -16.26 -5.97
N ASP A 402 -10.84 -16.18 -4.65
CA ASP A 402 -12.03 -16.67 -3.94
C ASP A 402 -12.57 -15.60 -2.96
N PRO A 403 -13.16 -14.50 -3.47
CA PRO A 403 -13.69 -13.41 -2.64
C PRO A 403 -15.02 -13.79 -1.97
N THR A 404 -15.12 -15.00 -1.40
CA THR A 404 -16.32 -15.51 -0.75
C THR A 404 -16.38 -15.20 0.74
N ALA A 405 -17.61 -15.15 1.28
CA ALA A 405 -17.83 -14.98 2.71
C ALA A 405 -17.22 -16.15 3.51
N GLU A 406 -17.19 -17.35 2.95
CA GLU A 406 -16.57 -18.52 3.56
C GLU A 406 -15.06 -18.34 3.69
N ARG A 407 -14.36 -17.92 2.62
CA ARG A 407 -12.92 -17.67 2.63
C ARG A 407 -12.55 -16.63 3.69
N ARG A 408 -13.27 -15.52 3.71
CA ARG A 408 -13.09 -14.48 4.72
C ARG A 408 -13.30 -15.00 6.15
N SER A 409 -14.36 -15.79 6.40
CA SER A 409 -14.64 -16.36 7.71
C SER A 409 -13.56 -17.32 8.21
N ARG A 410 -12.88 -18.03 7.30
CA ARG A 410 -11.71 -18.85 7.63
C ARG A 410 -10.53 -17.99 8.11
N GLY A 411 -10.28 -16.85 7.47
CA GLY A 411 -9.32 -15.85 7.92
C GLY A 411 -9.67 -15.29 9.31
N ASP A 412 -10.94 -14.87 9.52
CA ASP A 412 -11.46 -14.43 10.83
C ASP A 412 -11.17 -15.46 11.93
N THR A 413 -11.46 -16.73 11.64
CA THR A 413 -11.27 -17.82 12.60
C THR A 413 -9.80 -18.03 12.95
N ALA A 414 -8.92 -17.97 11.97
CA ALA A 414 -7.50 -18.11 12.17
C ALA A 414 -6.94 -16.96 13.04
N ILE A 415 -7.30 -15.70 12.73
CA ILE A 415 -6.92 -14.53 13.53
C ILE A 415 -7.44 -14.63 14.96
N ALA A 416 -8.71 -14.97 15.12
CA ALA A 416 -9.32 -15.12 16.44
C ALA A 416 -8.58 -16.16 17.30
N ASN A 417 -8.15 -17.29 16.72
CA ASN A 417 -7.36 -18.29 17.40
C ASN A 417 -5.96 -17.78 17.76
N ALA A 418 -5.27 -17.07 16.86
CA ALA A 418 -3.96 -16.50 17.14
C ALA A 418 -4.02 -15.52 18.33
N LEU A 419 -4.95 -14.57 18.32
CA LEU A 419 -5.13 -13.55 19.36
C LEU A 419 -5.63 -14.16 20.67
N ARG A 420 -6.48 -15.20 20.63
CA ARG A 420 -6.92 -15.91 21.84
C ARG A 420 -5.75 -16.61 22.54
N LEU A 421 -4.80 -17.16 21.75
CA LEU A 421 -3.62 -17.86 22.30
C LEU A 421 -2.57 -16.90 22.81
N LYS A 422 -2.33 -15.83 22.09
CA LYS A 422 -1.33 -14.79 22.38
C LYS A 422 -1.91 -13.41 22.07
N PRO A 423 -2.64 -12.78 23.02
CA PRO A 423 -3.32 -11.49 22.77
C PRO A 423 -2.39 -10.33 22.39
N ASP A 424 -1.14 -10.37 22.82
CA ASP A 424 -0.14 -9.31 22.56
C ASP A 424 0.88 -9.71 21.49
N LEU A 425 0.59 -10.71 20.64
CA LEU A 425 1.48 -11.15 19.58
C LEU A 425 1.50 -10.15 18.43
N PRO A 426 2.63 -9.45 18.17
CA PRO A 426 2.69 -8.40 17.14
C PRO A 426 2.33 -8.92 15.75
N GLU A 427 2.77 -10.13 15.40
CA GLU A 427 2.45 -10.77 14.12
C GLU A 427 0.95 -11.05 13.97
N ALA A 428 0.23 -11.35 15.06
CA ALA A 428 -1.22 -11.55 15.00
C ALA A 428 -1.96 -10.23 14.75
N HIS A 429 -1.52 -9.15 15.39
CA HIS A 429 -2.06 -7.81 15.15
C HIS A 429 -1.77 -7.32 13.72
N LEU A 430 -0.56 -7.56 13.20
CA LEU A 430 -0.23 -7.21 11.81
C LEU A 430 -1.10 -7.98 10.82
N ASN A 431 -1.25 -9.30 10.99
CA ASN A 431 -2.13 -10.09 10.13
C ASN A 431 -3.59 -9.66 10.25
N TYR A 432 -4.05 -9.28 11.45
CA TYR A 432 -5.39 -8.74 11.60
C TYR A 432 -5.57 -7.38 10.89
N ALA A 433 -4.54 -6.53 10.91
CA ALA A 433 -4.56 -5.28 10.16
C ALA A 433 -4.68 -5.53 8.64
N TYR A 434 -3.92 -6.47 8.09
CA TYR A 434 -4.03 -6.88 6.69
C TYR A 434 -5.39 -7.50 6.37
N HIS A 435 -5.93 -8.35 7.23
CA HIS A 435 -7.25 -8.94 7.05
C HIS A 435 -8.36 -7.87 6.98
N LEU A 436 -8.31 -6.88 7.88
CA LEU A 436 -9.23 -5.74 7.86
C LEU A 436 -9.05 -4.89 6.59
N TYR A 437 -7.82 -4.70 6.14
CA TYR A 437 -7.47 -3.99 4.91
C TYR A 437 -8.00 -4.71 3.67
N PHE A 438 -7.72 -6.00 3.52
CA PHE A 438 -8.05 -6.79 2.33
C PHE A 438 -9.53 -7.20 2.28
N CYS A 439 -10.04 -7.77 3.37
CA CYS A 439 -11.33 -8.44 3.38
C CYS A 439 -12.49 -7.52 3.77
N TYR A 440 -12.23 -6.46 4.54
CA TYR A 440 -13.26 -5.56 5.05
C TYR A 440 -13.16 -4.13 4.54
N ARG A 441 -12.00 -3.71 4.02
CA ARG A 441 -11.70 -2.30 3.69
C ARG A 441 -11.99 -1.37 4.87
N ASP A 442 -11.70 -1.86 6.08
CA ASP A 442 -11.86 -1.15 7.35
C ASP A 442 -10.51 -0.58 7.78
N TYR A 443 -10.13 0.52 7.15
CA TYR A 443 -8.79 1.12 7.32
C TYR A 443 -8.59 1.71 8.70
N GLU A 444 -9.67 2.17 9.37
CA GLU A 444 -9.59 2.70 10.74
C GLU A 444 -9.22 1.60 11.73
N ARG A 445 -9.93 0.47 11.69
CA ARG A 445 -9.60 -0.67 12.55
C ARG A 445 -8.27 -1.31 12.16
N ALA A 446 -7.93 -1.36 10.88
CA ALA A 446 -6.62 -1.83 10.41
C ALA A 446 -5.49 -0.99 11.01
N GLN A 447 -5.61 0.35 11.01
CA GLN A 447 -4.63 1.23 11.63
C GLN A 447 -4.45 0.96 13.12
N VAL A 448 -5.54 0.74 13.87
CA VAL A 448 -5.46 0.41 15.30
C VAL A 448 -4.65 -0.88 15.53
N GLN A 449 -4.91 -1.91 14.72
CA GLN A 449 -4.19 -3.18 14.84
C GLN A 449 -2.71 -3.03 14.46
N LEU A 450 -2.42 -2.25 13.43
CA LEU A 450 -1.05 -1.95 13.02
C LEU A 450 -0.26 -1.22 14.11
N GLU A 451 -0.86 -0.24 14.80
CA GLU A 451 -0.19 0.46 15.90
C GLU A 451 0.10 -0.47 17.10
N MET A 452 -0.71 -1.52 17.29
CA MET A 452 -0.42 -2.57 18.28
C MET A 452 0.72 -3.48 17.85
N ALA A 453 0.90 -3.70 16.54
CA ALA A 453 1.96 -4.55 15.98
C ALA A 453 3.34 -3.86 15.95
N LYS A 454 3.41 -2.58 15.57
CA LYS A 454 4.65 -1.83 15.31
C LYS A 454 5.70 -1.90 16.41
N PRO A 455 5.38 -1.75 17.71
CA PRO A 455 6.40 -1.79 18.76
C PRO A 455 7.19 -3.11 18.80
N GLY A 456 6.57 -4.22 18.42
CA GLY A 456 7.23 -5.54 18.37
C GLY A 456 7.81 -5.90 17.00
N LEU A 457 7.56 -5.09 15.98
CA LEU A 457 7.96 -5.32 14.59
C LEU A 457 8.60 -4.06 13.95
N PRO A 458 9.62 -3.44 14.59
CA PRO A 458 10.13 -2.14 14.18
C PRO A 458 10.78 -2.11 12.78
N ASN A 459 11.29 -3.25 12.30
CA ASN A 459 11.94 -3.40 10.99
C ASN A 459 11.19 -4.37 10.07
N ASN A 460 9.93 -4.67 10.37
CA ASN A 460 9.13 -5.53 9.51
C ASN A 460 8.60 -4.72 8.32
N THR A 461 8.92 -5.16 7.11
CA THR A 461 8.56 -4.47 5.86
C THR A 461 7.06 -4.28 5.71
N ASP A 462 6.27 -5.32 6.01
CA ASP A 462 4.81 -5.27 5.87
C ASP A 462 4.19 -4.24 6.83
N ALA A 463 4.72 -4.14 8.07
CA ALA A 463 4.28 -3.13 9.03
C ALA A 463 4.66 -1.70 8.63
N ILE A 464 5.72 -1.54 7.81
CA ILE A 464 6.18 -0.25 7.27
C ILE A 464 5.36 0.13 6.04
N GLU A 465 5.00 -0.81 5.17
CA GLU A 465 4.28 -0.57 3.92
C GLU A 465 2.77 -0.39 4.09
N LEU A 466 2.15 -1.10 5.03
CA LEU A 466 0.69 -1.10 5.19
C LEU A 466 0.07 0.31 5.36
N PRO A 467 0.68 1.29 6.06
CA PRO A 467 0.19 2.68 6.07
C PRO A 467 0.06 3.28 4.67
N ALA A 468 1.09 3.12 3.82
CA ALA A 468 1.08 3.65 2.46
C ALA A 468 -0.02 2.99 1.60
N LEU A 469 -0.22 1.68 1.75
CA LEU A 469 -1.30 0.95 1.09
C LEU A 469 -2.68 1.49 1.51
N MET A 470 -2.89 1.72 2.81
CA MET A 470 -4.14 2.30 3.34
C MET A 470 -4.34 3.74 2.86
N ASP A 471 -3.29 4.57 2.86
CA ASP A 471 -3.35 5.94 2.39
C ASP A 471 -3.71 6.03 0.91
N ARG A 472 -3.13 5.16 0.08
CA ARG A 472 -3.45 5.05 -1.34
C ARG A 472 -4.93 4.72 -1.56
N ARG A 473 -5.48 3.73 -0.86
CA ARG A 473 -6.91 3.37 -0.97
C ARG A 473 -7.86 4.46 -0.46
N GLN A 474 -7.41 5.28 0.47
CA GLN A 474 -8.15 6.44 0.96
C GLN A 474 -7.93 7.70 0.10
N GLY A 475 -7.26 7.58 -1.05
CA GLY A 475 -7.05 8.68 -2.00
C GLY A 475 -5.92 9.64 -1.63
N ARG A 476 -5.12 9.34 -0.61
CA ARG A 476 -3.97 10.15 -0.16
C ARG A 476 -2.69 9.76 -0.91
N PHE A 477 -2.72 9.79 -2.24
CA PHE A 477 -1.68 9.26 -3.13
C PHE A 477 -0.30 9.89 -2.90
N GLU A 478 -0.21 11.22 -2.68
CA GLU A 478 1.07 11.89 -2.43
C GLU A 478 1.68 11.47 -1.09
N LYS A 479 0.84 11.20 -0.08
CA LYS A 479 1.30 10.68 1.21
C LYS A 479 1.79 9.24 1.05
N ALA A 480 1.04 8.40 0.38
CA ALA A 480 1.41 7.02 0.08
C ALA A 480 2.74 6.94 -0.70
N ALA A 481 2.94 7.79 -1.71
CA ALA A 481 4.18 7.83 -2.47
C ALA A 481 5.40 8.21 -1.59
N ARG A 482 5.24 9.13 -0.63
CA ARG A 482 6.31 9.46 0.33
C ARG A 482 6.61 8.28 1.24
N GLU A 483 5.59 7.64 1.80
CA GLU A 483 5.76 6.49 2.70
C GLU A 483 6.41 5.29 2.00
N PHE A 484 6.08 5.01 0.72
CA PHE A 484 6.80 4.01 -0.08
C PHE A 484 8.27 4.40 -0.31
N ASN A 485 8.58 5.68 -0.54
CA ASN A 485 9.97 6.14 -0.63
C ASN A 485 10.71 6.00 0.71
N ASP A 486 10.04 6.23 1.84
CA ASP A 486 10.61 6.02 3.18
C ASP A 486 10.93 4.53 3.39
N ALA A 487 10.03 3.62 2.99
CA ALA A 487 10.29 2.18 3.01
C ALA A 487 11.50 1.81 2.13
N LEU A 488 11.63 2.40 0.94
CA LEU A 488 12.77 2.20 0.04
C LEU A 488 14.09 2.80 0.56
N THR A 489 14.04 3.75 1.48
CA THR A 489 15.24 4.24 2.19
C THR A 489 15.76 3.17 3.16
N LEU A 490 14.85 2.41 3.77
CA LEU A 490 15.20 1.31 4.66
C LEU A 490 15.63 0.06 3.88
N ASP A 491 14.91 -0.29 2.82
CA ASP A 491 15.21 -1.45 1.97
C ASP A 491 15.17 -1.07 0.48
N PRO A 492 16.33 -0.62 -0.09
CA PRO A 492 16.34 -0.02 -1.42
C PRO A 492 15.96 -0.96 -2.56
N VAL A 493 16.16 -2.25 -2.42
CA VAL A 493 15.93 -3.25 -3.49
C VAL A 493 14.73 -4.14 -3.25
N ASN A 494 13.82 -3.73 -2.37
CA ASN A 494 12.57 -4.46 -2.16
C ASN A 494 11.61 -4.24 -3.34
N PRO A 495 11.24 -5.31 -4.08
CA PRO A 495 10.36 -5.18 -5.24
C PRO A 495 8.95 -4.69 -4.90
N SER A 496 8.41 -5.03 -3.70
CA SER A 496 7.04 -4.68 -3.29
C SER A 496 6.83 -3.16 -3.24
N PRO A 497 7.52 -2.38 -2.39
CA PRO A 497 7.35 -0.93 -2.35
C PRO A 497 7.80 -0.24 -3.65
N ILE A 498 8.72 -0.83 -4.46
CA ILE A 498 9.06 -0.31 -5.79
C ILE A 498 7.84 -0.40 -6.71
N SER A 499 7.20 -1.58 -6.79
CA SER A 499 5.99 -1.80 -7.58
C SER A 499 4.85 -0.89 -7.15
N ASP A 500 4.61 -0.80 -5.85
CA ASP A 500 3.53 0.00 -5.27
C ASP A 500 3.75 1.51 -5.46
N LEU A 501 4.99 1.99 -5.37
CA LEU A 501 5.35 3.36 -5.71
C LEU A 501 5.09 3.64 -7.20
N GLY A 502 5.56 2.76 -8.09
CA GLY A 502 5.32 2.86 -9.52
C GLY A 502 3.84 2.94 -9.86
N TYR A 503 3.03 2.08 -9.26
CA TYR A 503 1.57 2.07 -9.44
C TYR A 503 0.90 3.33 -8.85
N THR A 504 1.39 3.85 -7.72
CA THR A 504 0.89 5.09 -7.11
C THR A 504 1.15 6.31 -7.99
N LEU A 505 2.34 6.38 -8.59
CA LEU A 505 2.70 7.43 -9.55
C LEU A 505 1.88 7.31 -10.86
N TYR A 506 1.69 6.10 -11.37
CA TYR A 506 0.79 5.83 -12.49
C TYR A 506 -0.64 6.30 -12.19
N ALA A 507 -1.18 5.97 -11.02
CA ALA A 507 -2.51 6.37 -10.59
C ALA A 507 -2.73 7.88 -10.67
N THR A 508 -1.71 8.66 -10.35
CA THR A 508 -1.73 10.13 -10.41
C THR A 508 -1.24 10.70 -11.74
N ARG A 509 -1.14 9.86 -12.77
CA ARG A 509 -0.72 10.21 -14.16
C ARG A 509 0.70 10.76 -14.28
N GLN A 510 1.58 10.48 -13.32
CA GLN A 510 3.00 10.81 -13.36
C GLN A 510 3.76 9.74 -14.16
N PHE A 511 3.40 9.57 -15.44
CA PHE A 511 3.85 8.44 -16.27
C PHE A 511 5.36 8.35 -16.44
N GLU A 512 6.07 9.49 -16.52
CA GLU A 512 7.53 9.49 -16.67
C GLU A 512 8.20 8.97 -15.40
N ALA A 513 7.81 9.47 -14.24
CA ALA A 513 8.34 9.01 -12.95
C ALA A 513 7.97 7.54 -12.70
N ALA A 514 6.72 7.15 -12.98
CA ALA A 514 6.28 5.77 -12.88
C ALA A 514 7.09 4.85 -13.80
N GLY A 515 7.37 5.27 -15.03
CA GLY A 515 8.20 4.53 -15.99
C GLY A 515 9.61 4.26 -15.45
N GLN A 516 10.27 5.27 -14.87
CA GLN A 516 11.60 5.11 -14.26
C GLN A 516 11.58 4.09 -13.09
N ILE A 517 10.52 4.09 -12.28
CA ILE A 517 10.36 3.13 -11.19
C ILE A 517 10.12 1.72 -11.72
N TYR A 518 9.29 1.55 -12.76
CA TYR A 518 9.09 0.24 -13.39
C TYR A 518 10.33 -0.26 -14.14
N ASP A 519 11.11 0.62 -14.78
CA ASP A 519 12.41 0.25 -15.37
C ASP A 519 13.37 -0.29 -14.32
N ARG A 520 13.42 0.35 -13.14
CA ARG A 520 14.19 -0.14 -12.00
C ARG A 520 13.69 -1.51 -11.53
N LEU A 521 12.37 -1.72 -11.45
CA LEU A 521 11.77 -2.99 -11.03
C LEU A 521 12.11 -4.12 -12.02
N VAL A 522 11.94 -3.90 -13.33
CA VAL A 522 12.28 -4.87 -14.38
C VAL A 522 13.76 -5.26 -14.35
N ASN A 523 14.65 -4.29 -14.10
CA ASN A 523 16.08 -4.57 -14.01
C ASN A 523 16.45 -5.31 -12.70
N LEU A 524 15.69 -5.11 -11.65
CA LEU A 524 15.92 -5.76 -10.36
C LEU A 524 15.46 -7.23 -10.37
N VAL A 525 14.40 -7.56 -11.09
CA VAL A 525 13.79 -8.90 -11.13
C VAL A 525 13.68 -9.38 -12.59
N PRO A 526 14.81 -9.60 -13.28
CA PRO A 526 14.84 -9.89 -14.72
C PRO A 526 14.22 -11.25 -15.09
N ASP A 527 14.11 -12.15 -14.15
CA ASP A 527 13.50 -13.49 -14.28
C ASP A 527 11.96 -13.44 -14.22
N GLN A 528 11.36 -12.25 -14.05
CA GLN A 528 9.91 -12.04 -14.11
C GLN A 528 9.50 -11.23 -15.35
N PRO A 529 9.43 -11.84 -16.55
CA PRO A 529 9.15 -11.12 -17.80
C PRO A 529 7.77 -10.46 -17.83
N ILE A 530 6.82 -10.90 -16.99
CA ILE A 530 5.49 -10.27 -16.84
C ILE A 530 5.58 -8.79 -16.42
N LEU A 531 6.62 -8.39 -15.71
CA LEU A 531 6.83 -6.99 -15.31
C LEU A 531 7.08 -6.08 -16.52
N LYS A 532 7.67 -6.59 -17.61
CA LYS A 532 7.81 -5.84 -18.87
C LYS A 532 6.43 -5.58 -19.49
N VAL A 533 5.54 -6.60 -19.48
CA VAL A 533 4.16 -6.45 -19.96
C VAL A 533 3.42 -5.41 -19.13
N GLN A 534 3.52 -5.50 -17.81
CA GLN A 534 2.90 -4.55 -16.89
C GLN A 534 3.40 -3.11 -17.13
N ARG A 535 4.70 -2.92 -17.27
CA ARG A 535 5.29 -1.62 -17.58
C ARG A 535 4.77 -1.07 -18.91
N ALA A 536 4.84 -1.87 -19.98
CA ALA A 536 4.36 -1.46 -21.30
C ALA A 536 2.88 -1.09 -21.29
N TRP A 537 2.06 -1.88 -20.59
CA TRP A 537 0.62 -1.64 -20.44
C TRP A 537 0.33 -0.35 -19.66
N LEU A 538 0.86 -0.21 -18.45
CA LEU A 538 0.54 0.92 -17.57
C LEU A 538 1.14 2.24 -18.06
N ILE A 539 2.36 2.22 -18.60
CA ILE A 539 3.09 3.46 -18.88
C ILE A 539 2.91 3.90 -20.33
N GLU A 540 3.00 2.98 -21.28
CA GLU A 540 2.96 3.33 -22.71
C GLU A 540 1.54 3.25 -23.26
N PHE A 541 0.90 2.08 -23.16
CA PHE A 541 -0.44 1.90 -23.72
C PHE A 541 -1.49 2.81 -23.06
N MET A 542 -1.55 2.85 -21.75
CA MET A 542 -2.55 3.68 -21.03
C MET A 542 -2.40 5.16 -21.37
N ARG A 543 -1.18 5.63 -21.60
CA ARG A 543 -0.89 7.02 -21.98
C ARG A 543 -1.17 7.30 -23.44
N THR A 544 -0.72 6.45 -24.37
CA THR A 544 -0.66 6.74 -25.81
C THR A 544 -1.68 5.96 -26.64
N GLY A 545 -2.19 4.84 -26.12
CA GLY A 545 -2.98 3.88 -26.86
C GLY A 545 -2.19 3.19 -28.00
N ASP A 546 -0.86 3.18 -27.90
CA ASP A 546 0.04 2.41 -28.77
C ASP A 546 0.35 1.07 -28.08
N ASP A 547 -0.01 -0.02 -28.68
CA ASP A 547 0.12 -1.37 -28.14
C ASP A 547 1.37 -2.13 -28.64
N THR A 548 2.21 -1.49 -29.45
CA THR A 548 3.38 -2.12 -30.06
C THR A 548 4.31 -2.74 -29.03
N THR A 549 4.63 -2.00 -27.97
CA THR A 549 5.51 -2.45 -26.89
C THR A 549 4.86 -3.55 -26.04
N VAL A 550 3.54 -3.45 -25.82
CA VAL A 550 2.78 -4.48 -25.09
C VAL A 550 2.82 -5.81 -25.84
N ARG A 551 2.55 -5.78 -27.15
CA ARG A 551 2.61 -6.98 -28.00
C ARG A 551 4.00 -7.60 -28.01
N SER A 552 5.04 -6.76 -28.15
CA SER A 552 6.42 -7.24 -28.08
C SER A 552 6.70 -7.94 -26.73
N ALA A 553 6.32 -7.32 -25.61
CA ALA A 553 6.54 -7.91 -24.29
C ALA A 553 5.75 -9.21 -24.07
N LEU A 554 4.53 -9.34 -24.60
CA LEU A 554 3.74 -10.56 -24.54
C LEU A 554 4.42 -11.73 -25.29
N THR A 555 5.10 -11.47 -26.44
CA THR A 555 5.82 -12.50 -27.16
C THR A 555 7.07 -13.03 -26.44
N GLU A 556 7.60 -12.27 -25.48
CA GLU A 556 8.75 -12.67 -24.67
C GLU A 556 8.35 -13.57 -23.46
N LEU A 557 7.06 -13.72 -23.19
CA LEU A 557 6.59 -14.53 -22.06
C LEU A 557 6.85 -16.02 -22.30
N PRO A 558 7.30 -16.77 -21.28
CA PRO A 558 7.30 -18.23 -21.31
C PRO A 558 5.90 -18.77 -21.59
N ALA A 559 5.79 -19.89 -22.32
CA ALA A 559 4.50 -20.47 -22.72
C ALA A 559 3.55 -20.72 -21.52
N ALA A 560 4.09 -21.12 -20.38
CA ALA A 560 3.31 -21.32 -19.16
C ALA A 560 2.70 -20.01 -18.63
N THR A 561 3.45 -18.91 -18.67
CA THR A 561 3.00 -17.59 -18.20
C THR A 561 2.08 -16.92 -19.21
N ALA A 562 2.30 -17.16 -20.52
CA ALA A 562 1.48 -16.58 -21.58
C ALA A 562 0.01 -17.04 -21.53
N THR A 563 -0.24 -18.21 -20.96
CA THR A 563 -1.60 -18.77 -20.76
C THR A 563 -2.24 -18.40 -19.43
N ASP A 564 -1.53 -17.65 -18.57
CA ASP A 564 -2.11 -17.14 -17.33
C ASP A 564 -3.25 -16.15 -17.63
N ARG A 565 -4.22 -16.07 -16.71
CA ARG A 565 -5.42 -15.24 -16.85
C ARG A 565 -5.14 -13.79 -17.26
N GLY A 566 -4.13 -13.15 -16.66
CA GLY A 566 -3.78 -11.75 -16.92
C GLY A 566 -3.33 -11.50 -18.36
N PRO A 567 -2.21 -12.10 -18.83
CA PRO A 567 -1.73 -12.01 -20.19
C PRO A 567 -2.78 -12.43 -21.23
N LEU A 568 -3.47 -13.54 -21.01
CA LEU A 568 -4.50 -14.04 -21.92
C LEU A 568 -5.69 -13.07 -22.05
N SER A 569 -6.16 -12.49 -20.93
CA SER A 569 -7.21 -11.44 -20.97
C SER A 569 -6.74 -10.19 -21.71
N LEU A 570 -5.47 -9.85 -21.59
CA LEU A 570 -4.89 -8.72 -22.32
C LEU A 570 -4.84 -8.99 -23.83
N GLU A 571 -4.43 -10.20 -24.25
CA GLU A 571 -4.46 -10.60 -25.66
C GLU A 571 -5.89 -10.59 -26.23
N VAL A 572 -6.89 -11.02 -25.47
CA VAL A 572 -8.31 -10.93 -25.88
C VAL A 572 -8.72 -9.49 -26.13
N ASN A 573 -8.36 -8.57 -25.24
CA ASN A 573 -8.67 -7.14 -25.42
C ASN A 573 -7.96 -6.54 -26.63
N LEU A 574 -6.72 -6.93 -26.91
CA LEU A 574 -5.97 -6.49 -28.11
C LEU A 574 -6.59 -7.06 -29.39
N ALA A 575 -7.00 -8.32 -29.41
CA ALA A 575 -7.68 -8.93 -30.55
C ALA A 575 -9.06 -8.29 -30.82
N LEU A 576 -9.81 -7.95 -29.77
CA LEU A 576 -11.05 -7.18 -29.87
C LEU A 576 -10.80 -5.78 -30.43
N HIS A 577 -9.73 -5.11 -30.02
CA HIS A 577 -9.33 -3.80 -30.54
C HIS A 577 -9.05 -3.86 -32.05
N ASP A 578 -8.36 -4.92 -32.51
CA ASP A 578 -8.04 -5.15 -33.92
C ASP A 578 -9.24 -5.59 -34.77
N HIS A 579 -10.39 -5.83 -34.13
CA HIS A 579 -11.55 -6.49 -34.76
C HIS A 579 -11.22 -7.89 -35.34
N ASP A 580 -10.22 -8.57 -34.75
CA ASP A 580 -9.87 -9.95 -35.11
C ASP A 580 -10.74 -10.92 -34.34
N TRP A 581 -11.96 -11.12 -34.84
CA TRP A 581 -12.98 -11.97 -34.19
C TRP A 581 -12.57 -13.43 -34.12
N GLU A 582 -11.84 -13.95 -35.10
CA GLU A 582 -11.40 -15.34 -35.13
C GLU A 582 -10.27 -15.57 -34.12
N ARG A 583 -9.32 -14.65 -34.01
CA ARG A 583 -8.29 -14.70 -32.97
C ARG A 583 -8.92 -14.57 -31.57
N THR A 584 -9.91 -13.68 -31.41
CA THR A 584 -10.64 -13.53 -30.14
C THR A 584 -11.28 -14.85 -29.72
N LYS A 585 -11.98 -15.54 -30.62
CA LYS A 585 -12.58 -16.86 -30.32
C LYS A 585 -11.53 -17.89 -29.92
N GLN A 586 -10.42 -17.97 -30.66
CA GLN A 586 -9.34 -18.90 -30.35
C GLN A 586 -8.73 -18.66 -28.97
N LEU A 587 -8.56 -17.39 -28.60
CA LEU A 587 -8.05 -17.01 -27.27
C LEU A 587 -9.05 -17.37 -26.15
N LEU A 588 -10.36 -17.14 -26.37
CA LEU A 588 -11.40 -17.50 -25.41
C LEU A 588 -11.49 -19.02 -25.19
N GLU A 589 -11.17 -19.85 -26.20
CA GLU A 589 -11.10 -21.31 -26.02
C GLU A 589 -9.93 -21.73 -25.11
N GLN A 590 -8.86 -20.93 -24.99
CA GLN A 590 -7.72 -21.25 -24.13
C GLN A 590 -8.02 -21.10 -22.64
N PHE A 591 -9.05 -20.33 -22.27
CA PHE A 591 -9.51 -20.28 -20.87
C PHE A 591 -10.17 -21.59 -20.44
N LYS A 592 -10.68 -22.38 -21.40
CA LYS A 592 -11.31 -23.66 -21.14
C LYS A 592 -10.27 -24.70 -20.78
N GLY A 593 -10.29 -25.19 -19.55
CA GLY A 593 -9.41 -26.26 -19.09
C GLY A 593 -8.10 -25.78 -18.45
N SER A 594 -7.98 -24.51 -18.09
CA SER A 594 -6.92 -24.07 -17.17
C SER A 594 -7.24 -24.61 -15.77
N ASP A 595 -6.32 -25.39 -15.17
CA ASP A 595 -6.45 -25.96 -13.82
C ASP A 595 -6.47 -24.89 -12.70
N ILE A 596 -6.63 -23.60 -13.04
CA ILE A 596 -6.47 -22.45 -12.16
C ILE A 596 -7.84 -21.89 -11.81
N GLY A 597 -8.30 -22.18 -10.63
CA GLY A 597 -9.32 -21.55 -9.83
C GLY A 597 -10.63 -21.17 -10.50
N GLY A 598 -11.55 -22.13 -10.66
CA GLY A 598 -12.85 -21.90 -11.32
C GLY A 598 -12.66 -21.88 -12.83
N GLU A 599 -13.00 -23.00 -13.44
CA GLU A 599 -12.93 -23.24 -14.88
C GLU A 599 -13.38 -21.99 -15.66
N ASP A 600 -12.55 -21.53 -16.58
CA ASP A 600 -12.86 -20.50 -17.58
C ASP A 600 -12.93 -19.03 -17.10
N ASP A 601 -12.16 -18.59 -16.10
CA ASP A 601 -12.20 -17.20 -15.61
C ASP A 601 -11.25 -16.25 -16.38
N CYS A 602 -11.74 -15.04 -16.68
CA CYS A 602 -11.00 -13.94 -17.29
C CYS A 602 -11.18 -12.61 -16.52
N ASN A 603 -10.36 -11.61 -16.82
CA ASN A 603 -10.56 -10.24 -16.31
C ASN A 603 -11.46 -9.46 -17.27
N PHE A 604 -12.56 -8.88 -16.79
CA PHE A 604 -13.55 -8.22 -17.62
C PHE A 604 -14.02 -6.89 -17.01
N GLY A 605 -14.17 -5.87 -17.86
CA GLY A 605 -14.54 -4.53 -17.43
C GLY A 605 -13.42 -3.78 -16.72
N TYR A 606 -13.77 -2.70 -16.04
CA TYR A 606 -12.82 -1.80 -15.37
C TYR A 606 -12.60 -2.14 -13.89
N ALA A 607 -13.57 -2.77 -13.26
CA ALA A 607 -13.40 -3.34 -11.93
C ALA A 607 -12.88 -4.78 -12.10
N THR A 608 -11.57 -4.94 -12.02
CA THR A 608 -10.89 -6.22 -12.28
C THR A 608 -11.30 -7.30 -11.28
N VAL A 609 -12.20 -8.15 -11.70
CA VAL A 609 -12.60 -9.36 -10.96
C VAL A 609 -12.63 -10.57 -11.90
N PRO A 610 -12.35 -11.77 -11.39
CA PRO A 610 -12.50 -12.99 -12.16
C PRO A 610 -13.97 -13.22 -12.54
N VAL A 611 -14.25 -13.30 -13.84
CA VAL A 611 -15.58 -13.62 -14.37
C VAL A 611 -15.49 -14.74 -15.39
N PRO A 612 -16.57 -15.51 -15.63
CA PRO A 612 -16.57 -16.53 -16.67
C PRO A 612 -16.19 -15.94 -18.05
N ALA A 613 -15.30 -16.60 -18.79
CA ALA A 613 -14.87 -16.16 -20.12
C ALA A 613 -16.04 -16.02 -21.13
N GLY A 614 -17.15 -16.72 -20.91
CA GLY A 614 -18.40 -16.52 -21.64
C GLY A 614 -18.92 -15.08 -21.63
N CYS A 615 -18.51 -14.23 -20.66
CA CYS A 615 -18.84 -12.80 -20.64
C CYS A 615 -18.21 -12.06 -21.82
N TYR A 616 -16.98 -12.40 -22.22
CA TYR A 616 -16.38 -11.87 -23.45
C TYR A 616 -17.06 -12.39 -24.72
N SER A 617 -17.56 -13.64 -24.71
CA SER A 617 -18.32 -14.18 -25.84
C SER A 617 -19.62 -13.40 -26.07
N ILE A 618 -20.27 -12.91 -24.99
CA ILE A 618 -21.43 -12.02 -25.08
C ILE A 618 -21.04 -10.68 -25.71
N LEU A 619 -19.95 -10.06 -25.25
CA LEU A 619 -19.44 -8.82 -25.85
C LEU A 619 -19.11 -9.00 -27.32
N LEU A 620 -18.37 -10.05 -27.69
CA LEU A 620 -18.03 -10.38 -29.07
C LEU A 620 -19.26 -10.50 -29.98
N SER A 621 -20.29 -11.24 -29.53
CA SER A 621 -21.54 -11.38 -30.25
C SER A 621 -22.24 -10.03 -30.47
N ARG A 622 -22.27 -9.18 -29.45
CA ARG A 622 -22.84 -7.83 -29.56
C ARG A 622 -22.08 -6.93 -30.53
N LEU A 623 -20.76 -7.05 -30.59
CA LEU A 623 -19.91 -6.28 -31.52
C LEU A 623 -20.10 -6.75 -32.97
N GLN A 624 -20.46 -8.02 -33.20
CA GLN A 624 -20.79 -8.60 -34.50
C GLN A 624 -22.23 -8.28 -34.96
N GLY A 625 -23.03 -7.64 -34.11
CA GLY A 625 -24.41 -7.25 -34.41
C GLY A 625 -25.46 -8.34 -34.15
N ASP A 626 -25.08 -9.42 -33.46
CA ASP A 626 -25.99 -10.46 -33.07
C ASP A 626 -26.88 -10.07 -31.88
N HIS A 627 -28.06 -10.67 -31.80
CA HIS A 627 -28.94 -10.52 -30.64
C HIS A 627 -28.74 -11.73 -29.70
N PRO A 628 -28.15 -11.53 -28.51
CA PRO A 628 -27.71 -12.62 -27.64
C PRO A 628 -28.85 -13.39 -26.91
N ASP A 629 -30.09 -12.89 -26.95
CA ASP A 629 -31.23 -13.40 -26.15
C ASP A 629 -31.61 -14.86 -26.41
N THR A 630 -31.09 -15.48 -27.47
CA THR A 630 -31.44 -16.86 -27.88
C THR A 630 -30.34 -17.88 -27.57
N ASN A 631 -29.17 -17.46 -27.06
CA ASN A 631 -28.03 -18.33 -26.85
C ASN A 631 -27.98 -18.88 -25.41
N SER A 632 -28.18 -20.18 -25.25
CA SER A 632 -28.19 -20.84 -23.94
C SER A 632 -26.83 -20.73 -23.19
N SER A 633 -25.72 -20.65 -23.91
CA SER A 633 -24.39 -20.50 -23.28
C SER A 633 -24.20 -19.12 -22.63
N PHE A 634 -24.83 -18.07 -23.17
CA PHE A 634 -24.80 -16.74 -22.58
C PHE A 634 -25.62 -16.66 -21.30
N ALA A 635 -26.79 -17.28 -21.30
CA ALA A 635 -27.60 -17.43 -20.10
C ALA A 635 -26.86 -18.22 -18.99
N GLN A 636 -26.09 -19.23 -19.37
CA GLN A 636 -25.26 -19.99 -18.44
C GLN A 636 -24.13 -19.13 -17.85
N ALA A 637 -23.36 -18.37 -18.66
CA ALA A 637 -22.29 -17.50 -18.19
C ALA A 637 -22.82 -16.41 -17.23
N ARG A 638 -23.98 -15.80 -17.57
CA ARG A 638 -24.67 -14.86 -16.70
C ARG A 638 -25.08 -15.50 -15.36
N GLU A 639 -25.68 -16.69 -15.40
CA GLU A 639 -26.14 -17.38 -14.17
C GLU A 639 -24.95 -17.79 -13.29
N GLN A 640 -23.85 -18.26 -13.85
CA GLN A 640 -22.63 -18.55 -13.10
C GLN A 640 -22.12 -17.28 -12.36
N LEU A 641 -22.05 -16.12 -13.05
CA LEU A 641 -21.66 -14.87 -12.43
C LEU A 641 -22.67 -14.42 -11.35
N ASN A 642 -23.96 -14.56 -11.61
CA ASN A 642 -25.01 -14.23 -10.66
C ASN A 642 -24.96 -15.11 -9.39
N GLN A 643 -24.62 -16.38 -9.51
CA GLN A 643 -24.41 -17.28 -8.36
C GLN A 643 -23.23 -16.80 -7.50
N ARG A 644 -22.13 -16.34 -8.12
CA ARG A 644 -20.99 -15.76 -7.40
C ARG A 644 -21.37 -14.45 -6.68
N VAL A 645 -22.15 -13.58 -7.32
CA VAL A 645 -22.69 -12.37 -6.69
C VAL A 645 -23.54 -12.72 -5.47
N ARG A 646 -24.40 -13.74 -5.57
CA ARG A 646 -25.22 -14.22 -4.43
C ARG A 646 -24.37 -14.83 -3.31
N ALA A 647 -23.28 -15.52 -3.64
CA ALA A 647 -22.34 -16.07 -2.66
C ALA A 647 -21.50 -14.97 -1.95
N SER A 648 -21.37 -13.80 -2.60
CA SER A 648 -20.61 -12.67 -2.08
C SER A 648 -21.38 -11.35 -2.19
N PRO A 649 -22.51 -11.19 -1.47
CA PRO A 649 -23.45 -10.06 -1.67
C PRO A 649 -22.86 -8.69 -1.32
N GLY A 650 -21.71 -8.65 -0.66
CA GLY A 650 -20.95 -7.43 -0.36
C GLY A 650 -19.89 -7.07 -1.42
N ASN A 651 -19.73 -7.85 -2.48
CA ASN A 651 -18.70 -7.62 -3.49
C ASN A 651 -19.22 -6.70 -4.62
N ALA A 652 -18.93 -5.40 -4.49
CA ALA A 652 -19.32 -4.37 -5.45
C ALA A 652 -18.66 -4.57 -6.83
N LEU A 653 -17.42 -5.10 -6.86
CA LEU A 653 -16.69 -5.33 -8.11
C LEU A 653 -17.42 -6.36 -8.96
N MET A 654 -17.78 -7.49 -8.35
CA MET A 654 -18.47 -8.58 -9.02
C MET A 654 -19.90 -8.19 -9.47
N LEU A 655 -20.60 -7.40 -8.62
CA LEU A 655 -21.92 -6.86 -8.98
C LEU A 655 -21.83 -5.91 -10.17
N SER A 656 -20.78 -5.06 -10.24
CA SER A 656 -20.58 -4.15 -11.37
C SER A 656 -20.24 -4.88 -12.68
N ALA A 657 -19.54 -6.02 -12.60
CA ALA A 657 -19.28 -6.87 -13.76
C ALA A 657 -20.56 -7.55 -14.26
N LEU A 658 -21.42 -8.05 -13.35
CA LEU A 658 -22.75 -8.60 -13.70
C LEU A 658 -23.59 -7.54 -14.41
N ALA A 659 -23.58 -6.31 -13.93
CA ALA A 659 -24.32 -5.20 -14.55
C ALA A 659 -23.89 -4.95 -16.01
N ILE A 660 -22.59 -5.05 -16.34
CA ILE A 660 -22.14 -4.98 -17.75
C ILE A 660 -22.72 -6.13 -18.56
N VAL A 661 -22.67 -7.35 -18.03
CA VAL A 661 -23.22 -8.55 -18.70
C VAL A 661 -24.72 -8.37 -18.96
N ASP A 662 -25.47 -7.87 -17.99
CA ASP A 662 -26.92 -7.61 -18.15
C ASP A 662 -27.18 -6.48 -19.17
N ALA A 663 -26.35 -5.45 -19.23
CA ALA A 663 -26.45 -4.42 -20.25
C ALA A 663 -26.20 -4.99 -21.67
N LEU A 664 -25.20 -5.85 -21.83
CA LEU A 664 -24.89 -6.53 -23.09
C LEU A 664 -26.03 -7.49 -23.51
N LEU A 665 -26.70 -8.11 -22.56
CA LEU A 665 -27.89 -8.97 -22.79
C LEU A 665 -29.19 -8.18 -22.95
N ALA A 666 -29.13 -6.85 -22.96
CA ALA A 666 -30.29 -5.94 -23.06
C ALA A 666 -31.26 -5.96 -21.87
N HIS A 667 -30.85 -6.48 -20.71
CA HIS A 667 -31.60 -6.40 -19.45
C HIS A 667 -31.42 -5.00 -18.80
N LYS A 668 -31.84 -3.94 -19.52
CA LYS A 668 -31.48 -2.54 -19.24
C LYS A 668 -31.79 -2.09 -17.81
N GLN A 669 -32.94 -2.46 -17.26
CA GLN A 669 -33.38 -2.01 -15.93
C GLN A 669 -32.56 -2.65 -14.81
N GLU A 670 -32.33 -3.96 -14.91
CA GLU A 670 -31.50 -4.73 -13.99
C GLU A 670 -30.06 -4.21 -14.02
N ALA A 671 -29.48 -4.08 -15.20
CA ALA A 671 -28.13 -3.58 -15.41
C ALA A 671 -27.87 -2.22 -14.72
N VAL A 672 -28.75 -1.26 -14.95
CA VAL A 672 -28.62 0.09 -14.34
C VAL A 672 -28.75 0.02 -12.83
N LYS A 673 -29.74 -0.73 -12.31
CA LYS A 673 -29.95 -0.88 -10.87
C LYS A 673 -28.73 -1.53 -10.17
N GLU A 674 -28.18 -2.57 -10.77
CA GLU A 674 -27.02 -3.31 -10.25
C GLU A 674 -25.77 -2.42 -10.26
N ALA A 675 -25.50 -1.71 -11.37
CA ALA A 675 -24.36 -0.82 -11.48
C ALA A 675 -24.43 0.36 -10.48
N GLN A 676 -25.61 0.98 -10.33
CA GLN A 676 -25.83 2.02 -9.34
C GLN A 676 -25.61 1.49 -7.92
N ARG A 677 -26.14 0.30 -7.62
CA ARG A 677 -25.95 -0.35 -6.34
C ARG A 677 -24.48 -0.65 -6.06
N ALA A 678 -23.72 -1.10 -7.05
CA ALA A 678 -22.28 -1.35 -6.91
C ALA A 678 -21.51 -0.05 -6.56
N VAL A 679 -21.83 1.07 -7.21
CA VAL A 679 -21.23 2.39 -6.89
C VAL A 679 -21.60 2.85 -5.48
N GLU A 680 -22.85 2.66 -5.02
CA GLU A 680 -23.24 2.96 -3.64
C GLU A 680 -22.44 2.14 -2.61
N MET A 681 -22.16 0.86 -2.92
CA MET A 681 -21.41 -0.04 -2.02
C MET A 681 -19.94 0.34 -1.95
N LEU A 682 -19.34 0.75 -3.07
CA LEU A 682 -17.93 1.06 -3.19
C LEU A 682 -17.68 2.35 -4.00
N PRO A 683 -18.07 3.53 -3.47
CA PRO A 683 -17.73 4.78 -4.13
C PRO A 683 -16.23 5.07 -4.06
N ALA A 684 -15.71 5.85 -5.01
CA ALA A 684 -14.29 6.25 -5.04
C ALA A 684 -13.83 6.99 -3.77
N SER A 685 -14.74 7.63 -3.04
CA SER A 685 -14.46 8.26 -1.75
C SER A 685 -14.19 7.25 -0.60
N LYS A 686 -14.71 6.02 -0.74
CA LYS A 686 -14.46 4.92 0.21
C LYS A 686 -13.21 4.13 -0.16
N ASP A 687 -13.00 3.90 -1.46
CA ASP A 687 -11.85 3.17 -1.97
C ASP A 687 -11.41 3.81 -3.30
N ALA A 688 -10.32 4.56 -3.25
CA ALA A 688 -9.79 5.29 -4.40
C ALA A 688 -9.04 4.39 -5.40
N MET A 689 -8.85 3.10 -5.07
CA MET A 689 -8.24 2.11 -5.95
C MET A 689 -9.29 1.42 -6.83
N ASP A 690 -10.32 0.88 -6.21
CA ASP A 690 -11.32 0.03 -6.87
C ASP A 690 -12.58 0.81 -7.26
N GLY A 691 -12.96 1.83 -6.47
CA GLY A 691 -14.16 2.63 -6.71
C GLY A 691 -14.24 3.30 -8.09
N PRO A 692 -13.14 3.87 -8.62
CA PRO A 692 -13.14 4.42 -9.97
C PRO A 692 -13.45 3.38 -11.06
N GLY A 693 -12.98 2.13 -10.91
CA GLY A 693 -13.32 1.03 -11.83
C GLY A 693 -14.80 0.66 -11.79
N VAL A 694 -15.41 0.63 -10.58
CA VAL A 694 -16.85 0.40 -10.43
C VAL A 694 -17.67 1.54 -11.09
N LEU A 695 -17.21 2.78 -10.94
CA LEU A 695 -17.84 3.94 -11.59
C LEU A 695 -17.68 3.90 -13.12
N ALA A 696 -16.56 3.40 -13.64
CA ALA A 696 -16.34 3.21 -15.07
C ALA A 696 -17.28 2.12 -15.62
N ASN A 697 -17.49 1.04 -14.89
CA ASN A 697 -18.47 0.01 -15.27
C ASN A 697 -19.90 0.59 -15.32
N LEU A 698 -20.29 1.48 -14.41
CA LEU A 698 -21.58 2.21 -14.48
C LEU A 698 -21.68 3.04 -15.76
N ALA A 699 -20.59 3.75 -16.14
CA ALA A 699 -20.57 4.53 -17.38
C ALA A 699 -20.74 3.62 -18.63
N VAL A 700 -20.10 2.44 -18.64
CA VAL A 700 -20.28 1.42 -19.68
C VAL A 700 -21.73 0.95 -19.73
N VAL A 701 -22.35 0.65 -18.58
CA VAL A 701 -23.76 0.24 -18.51
C VAL A 701 -24.67 1.31 -19.09
N TYR A 702 -24.48 2.58 -18.76
CA TYR A 702 -25.25 3.68 -19.35
C TYR A 702 -25.08 3.75 -20.88
N ALA A 703 -23.85 3.53 -21.38
CA ALA A 703 -23.60 3.53 -22.82
C ALA A 703 -24.37 2.41 -23.54
N TRP A 704 -24.42 1.20 -22.97
CA TRP A 704 -25.10 0.04 -23.55
C TRP A 704 -26.61 -0.01 -23.28
N THR A 705 -27.14 0.88 -22.43
CA THR A 705 -28.57 0.96 -22.10
C THR A 705 -29.27 2.19 -22.70
N ASP A 706 -28.67 2.78 -23.74
CA ASP A 706 -29.17 3.97 -24.47
C ASP A 706 -29.30 5.21 -23.59
N GLN A 707 -28.36 5.42 -22.64
CA GLN A 707 -28.32 6.58 -21.74
C GLN A 707 -26.99 7.36 -21.90
N PRO A 708 -26.64 7.86 -23.13
CA PRO A 708 -25.34 8.43 -23.39
C PRO A 708 -25.02 9.66 -22.54
N ASP A 709 -26.01 10.48 -22.20
CA ASP A 709 -25.80 11.67 -21.37
C ASP A 709 -25.25 11.29 -19.98
N LEU A 710 -25.84 10.28 -19.34
CA LEU A 710 -25.37 9.77 -18.04
C LEU A 710 -23.99 9.11 -18.17
N ALA A 711 -23.71 8.43 -19.28
CA ALA A 711 -22.38 7.87 -19.54
C ALA A 711 -21.32 9.00 -19.60
N PHE A 712 -21.59 10.09 -20.32
CA PHE A 712 -20.67 11.23 -20.42
C PHE A 712 -20.51 11.99 -19.10
N ASP A 713 -21.56 12.09 -18.27
CA ASP A 713 -21.45 12.68 -16.93
C ASP A 713 -20.44 11.89 -16.08
N GLN A 714 -20.50 10.54 -16.10
CA GLN A 714 -19.55 9.71 -15.38
C GLN A 714 -18.14 9.79 -15.97
N LEU A 715 -18.01 9.78 -17.30
CA LEU A 715 -16.71 9.91 -17.98
C LEU A 715 -16.04 11.25 -17.66
N ALA A 716 -16.79 12.34 -17.55
CA ALA A 716 -16.27 13.66 -17.19
C ALA A 716 -15.65 13.68 -15.77
N VAL A 717 -16.17 12.88 -14.85
CA VAL A 717 -15.60 12.65 -13.52
C VAL A 717 -14.35 11.77 -13.62
N LEU A 718 -14.47 10.63 -14.30
CA LEU A 718 -13.43 9.62 -14.39
C LEU A 718 -12.14 10.10 -15.06
N THR A 719 -12.25 11.01 -16.06
CA THR A 719 -11.06 11.59 -16.72
C THR A 719 -10.18 12.44 -15.79
N LYS A 720 -10.74 12.89 -14.64
CA LYS A 720 -10.04 13.70 -13.62
C LYS A 720 -9.70 12.91 -12.37
N THR A 721 -10.27 11.73 -12.21
CA THR A 721 -10.08 10.88 -11.02
C THR A 721 -8.81 10.04 -11.18
N PRO A 722 -7.95 9.94 -10.15
CA PRO A 722 -6.89 8.94 -10.12
C PRO A 722 -7.46 7.54 -10.34
N LEU A 723 -6.78 6.71 -11.12
CA LEU A 723 -7.26 5.38 -11.53
C LEU A 723 -8.66 5.37 -12.20
N GLY A 724 -9.09 6.53 -12.70
CA GLY A 724 -10.32 6.62 -13.49
C GLY A 724 -10.13 6.07 -14.90
N ILE A 725 -10.34 6.87 -15.94
CA ILE A 725 -10.16 6.41 -17.32
C ILE A 725 -8.98 7.10 -17.98
N TYR A 726 -8.21 6.34 -18.74
CA TYR A 726 -7.01 6.80 -19.46
C TYR A 726 -7.25 6.87 -20.96
N TYR A 727 -6.41 7.64 -21.68
CA TYR A 727 -6.50 7.82 -23.13
C TYR A 727 -6.49 6.49 -23.89
N GLY A 728 -5.53 5.61 -23.58
CA GLY A 728 -5.41 4.31 -24.23
C GLY A 728 -6.65 3.43 -24.05
N GLN A 729 -7.26 3.43 -22.87
CA GLN A 729 -8.51 2.71 -22.61
C GLN A 729 -9.66 3.26 -23.46
N LEU A 730 -9.87 4.58 -23.47
CA LEU A 730 -10.94 5.17 -24.28
C LEU A 730 -10.73 4.89 -25.78
N LYS A 731 -9.47 4.94 -26.25
CA LYS A 731 -9.13 4.72 -27.65
C LYS A 731 -9.38 3.28 -28.06
N ALA A 732 -8.98 2.30 -27.26
CA ALA A 732 -8.91 0.90 -27.68
C ALA A 732 -10.12 0.05 -27.21
N ASP A 733 -10.71 0.32 -26.07
CA ASP A 733 -11.68 -0.58 -25.43
C ASP A 733 -13.03 -0.58 -26.17
N GLN A 734 -13.46 -1.76 -26.59
CA GLN A 734 -14.69 -1.97 -27.36
C GLN A 734 -15.97 -1.83 -26.50
N LEU A 735 -15.84 -1.79 -25.19
CA LEU A 735 -16.97 -1.46 -24.29
C LEU A 735 -17.56 -0.07 -24.56
N TRP A 736 -16.79 0.86 -25.18
CA TRP A 736 -17.27 2.19 -25.55
C TRP A 736 -17.90 2.28 -26.95
N THR A 737 -18.06 1.17 -27.66
CA THR A 737 -18.62 1.12 -29.01
C THR A 737 -19.94 1.88 -29.16
N PRO A 738 -20.94 1.79 -28.23
CA PRO A 738 -22.21 2.48 -28.41
C PRO A 738 -22.14 4.01 -28.48
N ILE A 739 -21.14 4.60 -27.81
CA ILE A 739 -20.98 6.07 -27.75
C ILE A 739 -19.75 6.59 -28.52
N ARG A 740 -18.98 5.70 -29.13
CA ARG A 740 -17.70 6.02 -29.80
C ARG A 740 -17.86 7.06 -30.92
N GLN A 741 -19.00 7.07 -31.65
CA GLN A 741 -19.27 8.00 -32.74
C GLN A 741 -19.88 9.34 -32.27
N ASP A 742 -20.20 9.48 -30.97
CA ASP A 742 -20.73 10.75 -30.43
C ASP A 742 -19.62 11.83 -30.47
N PRO A 743 -19.92 13.05 -30.94
CA PRO A 743 -18.93 14.14 -30.97
C PRO A 743 -18.30 14.46 -29.61
N ARG A 744 -19.04 14.25 -28.51
CA ARG A 744 -18.54 14.44 -27.14
C ARG A 744 -17.44 13.43 -26.80
N PHE A 745 -17.58 12.18 -27.27
CA PHE A 745 -16.57 11.15 -27.08
C PHE A 745 -15.27 11.51 -27.83
N GLN A 746 -15.42 11.94 -29.09
CA GLN A 746 -14.27 12.36 -29.92
C GLN A 746 -13.55 13.58 -29.34
N LYS A 747 -14.31 14.53 -28.79
CA LYS A 747 -13.73 15.68 -28.09
C LYS A 747 -12.97 15.25 -26.83
N MET A 748 -13.57 14.38 -26.00
CA MET A 748 -12.94 13.87 -24.80
C MET A 748 -11.66 13.11 -25.11
N LEU A 749 -11.66 12.30 -26.15
CA LEU A 749 -10.48 11.58 -26.63
C LEU A 749 -9.37 12.56 -27.07
N ALA A 750 -9.73 13.63 -27.82
CA ALA A 750 -8.79 14.67 -28.20
C ALA A 750 -8.21 15.44 -27.01
N ASP A 751 -9.05 15.74 -26.00
CA ASP A 751 -8.64 16.47 -24.78
C ASP A 751 -7.68 15.65 -23.91
N LEU A 752 -7.77 14.31 -23.93
CA LEU A 752 -6.92 13.38 -23.19
C LEU A 752 -5.67 12.92 -23.97
N ALA A 753 -5.61 13.20 -25.28
CA ALA A 753 -4.48 12.79 -26.09
C ALA A 753 -3.16 13.33 -25.50
N PRO A 754 -2.09 12.52 -25.48
CA PRO A 754 -0.79 12.98 -25.00
C PRO A 754 -0.35 14.18 -25.84
N ARG A 755 0.11 15.24 -25.17
CA ARG A 755 0.76 16.35 -25.84
C ARG A 755 2.16 15.92 -26.27
N GLU A 756 2.51 16.11 -27.53
CA GLU A 756 3.85 15.86 -28.07
C GLU A 756 4.94 16.67 -27.34
#